data_7968f30820d125eb90128914f3cc48ab
#
_entry.id   7968f30820d125eb90128914f3cc48ab
#
_cell.length_a   1.000
_cell.length_b   1.000
_cell.length_c   1.000
_cell.angle_alpha   90.00
_cell.angle_beta   90.00
_cell.angle_gamma   90.00
#
_symmetry.space_group_name_H-M   'P 1'
#
loop_
_entity.id
_entity.type
_entity.pdbx_description
1 polymer ?
#
loop_
_entity_poly.entity_id
_entity_poly.type
_entity_poly.pdbx_seq_one_letter_code
_entity_poly.pdbx_strand_id
1 'polypeptide(L)'
;MRRALVLIPAFCLVLVGQETPTALLRVGESLPVDLDLTGADPAALLPRDNRDAAQVEAARQRWNALVVGLKEAQAVRLRLPLGGSRLPLLLAAAQALKAQSPGQRLYLAHDPGAAPLLEENAWGALDGGALLPGDLSLDPGAWRTQLAQAQGTFPGRPWTLWLPKDPGPLASALLGDGGRLVVPAGGPAAELARQLPPGFTEVEGGLADLTVRRRGGEALRWTFAGSAWAVAALPGPRTEVSVTGAEAYDVGALLARLRAAQLRGRAEVRTLQARADLDLHIQGQSGRGGDLGFSFRYFEQAGEWPELLQKEVRLNGVKAKLEGEVQLPLIESRRSVSLPVALALTEGYRYRDGGPAGPGRRLLRFEPVSPDPLAYTGELEVEEATGKLLLERRERSDMPGTVKSEREILIYGEVAPGVRRPVTVQSFERWVSAGGVIQVQRRFTYRDFEVNGERFEAERGVARTSKATMLKVTPEGARYYTRQEDGSRKVEEKPRSSGRALAGVVLVDPGLTPPVMPLGGLLYFDYDAFGKGIQLNALTAVVFNTASIAIPRALGSFDFGANATALLLKTTERPVVKGGLSDHDGVGRRFGQLGLELGRDLGLGFRLEGRGDFEVDDYSQGDSKYRTPGYALPPSGLTRVGTLQGSWLFRGFQLRAYHGWGKRPEGSYGTPLNPQQVPENGDFRRWGGSLSLDREAVPGVWLRGEAGWAGGHAFDRFKALDVGGMGGSVRVAGIRANAIAADQVTYAKTGLAFPTGPSLRLSLDLEYARSRSLDDRKTYGVSGLGITGDLPGFWWFTAVRVDLGVGLHSDIAGVKGVNGYVALLRVF
;
A
#
# COMPACT_ATOMS: atom_id res chain seq x y z
N MET A 1 30.05 2.49 -12.39
CA MET A 1 28.85 3.23 -11.97
C MET A 1 27.81 3.50 -13.08
N ARG A 2 28.16 3.62 -14.34
CA ARG A 2 27.18 3.84 -15.45
C ARG A 2 26.33 2.61 -15.85
N ARG A 3 26.65 1.39 -15.41
CA ARG A 3 25.89 0.16 -15.73
C ARG A 3 24.83 -0.25 -14.69
N ALA A 4 24.83 0.34 -13.49
CA ALA A 4 23.84 0.03 -12.44
C ALA A 4 22.55 0.87 -12.55
N LEU A 5 22.57 1.99 -13.29
CA LEU A 5 21.40 2.89 -13.42
C LEU A 5 20.41 2.46 -14.52
N VAL A 6 20.76 1.49 -15.37
CA VAL A 6 19.89 1.01 -16.45
C VAL A 6 18.99 -0.17 -15.99
N LEU A 7 19.31 -0.80 -14.88
CA LEU A 7 18.57 -1.97 -14.39
C LEU A 7 17.33 -1.62 -13.52
N ILE A 8 17.25 -0.44 -12.95
CA ILE A 8 16.12 -0.04 -12.09
C ILE A 8 14.83 0.23 -12.87
N PRO A 9 14.84 0.91 -14.03
CA PRO A 9 13.64 1.06 -14.85
C PRO A 9 13.16 -0.26 -15.47
N ALA A 10 14.08 -1.18 -15.83
CA ALA A 10 13.72 -2.47 -16.41
C ALA A 10 13.09 -3.42 -15.37
N PHE A 11 13.48 -3.32 -14.11
CA PHE A 11 12.89 -4.13 -13.03
C PHE A 11 11.49 -3.66 -12.63
N CYS A 12 11.19 -2.36 -12.72
CA CYS A 12 9.85 -1.84 -12.51
C CYS A 12 8.85 -2.19 -13.62
N LEU A 13 9.33 -2.44 -14.84
CA LEU A 13 8.48 -2.81 -15.99
C LEU A 13 8.12 -4.31 -16.02
N VAL A 14 8.88 -5.16 -15.35
CA VAL A 14 8.65 -6.64 -15.32
C VAL A 14 7.72 -7.08 -14.20
N LEU A 15 7.39 -6.18 -13.23
CA LEU A 15 6.51 -6.47 -12.10
C LEU A 15 5.13 -5.76 -12.17
N VAL A 16 4.75 -5.22 -13.31
CA VAL A 16 3.33 -4.94 -13.58
C VAL A 16 2.63 -6.29 -13.61
N GLY A 17 1.78 -6.53 -12.62
CA GLY A 17 1.16 -7.80 -12.35
C GLY A 17 0.69 -8.48 -13.63
N GLN A 18 0.95 -9.77 -13.74
CA GLN A 18 0.26 -10.63 -14.69
C GLN A 18 -1.23 -10.62 -14.32
N GLU A 19 -1.94 -9.56 -14.72
CA GLU A 19 -3.35 -9.71 -14.99
C GLU A 19 -3.43 -10.79 -16.04
N THR A 20 -4.14 -11.87 -15.75
CA THR A 20 -4.44 -12.93 -16.72
C THR A 20 -4.96 -12.25 -17.98
N PRO A 21 -4.34 -12.47 -19.14
CA PRO A 21 -4.68 -11.76 -20.34
C PRO A 21 -6.16 -11.92 -20.67
N THR A 22 -6.90 -10.84 -20.64
CA THR A 22 -8.32 -10.82 -20.95
C THR A 22 -8.44 -10.76 -22.46
N ALA A 23 -8.66 -11.89 -23.09
CA ALA A 23 -9.01 -11.93 -24.50
C ALA A 23 -10.52 -11.86 -24.66
N LEU A 24 -10.99 -10.96 -25.53
CA LEU A 24 -12.38 -10.91 -25.95
C LEU A 24 -12.54 -11.87 -27.13
N LEU A 25 -13.41 -12.88 -27.03
CA LEU A 25 -13.75 -13.74 -28.14
C LEU A 25 -14.96 -13.19 -28.87
N ARG A 26 -14.83 -12.98 -30.17
CA ARG A 26 -15.95 -12.66 -31.05
C ARG A 26 -16.13 -13.78 -32.09
N VAL A 27 -17.29 -14.39 -32.08
CA VAL A 27 -17.72 -15.31 -33.10
C VAL A 27 -18.75 -14.55 -33.95
N GLY A 28 -18.45 -14.22 -35.20
CA GLY A 28 -19.26 -13.36 -36.03
C GLY A 28 -19.49 -13.88 -37.41
N GLU A 29 -20.53 -13.39 -38.10
CA GLU A 29 -20.78 -13.69 -39.51
C GLU A 29 -19.80 -13.01 -40.45
N SER A 30 -19.24 -11.87 -40.07
CA SER A 30 -18.24 -11.15 -40.84
C SER A 30 -16.97 -10.90 -40.01
N LEU A 31 -15.85 -11.43 -40.47
CA LEU A 31 -14.54 -11.11 -39.94
C LEU A 31 -14.20 -9.63 -40.26
N PRO A 32 -13.35 -8.98 -39.44
CA PRO A 32 -12.82 -7.67 -39.80
C PRO A 32 -12.10 -7.73 -41.16
N VAL A 33 -12.28 -6.72 -41.95
CA VAL A 33 -11.56 -6.59 -43.22
C VAL A 33 -10.19 -5.99 -42.95
N ASP A 34 -9.13 -6.60 -43.49
CA ASP A 34 -7.76 -6.10 -43.36
C ASP A 34 -7.53 -4.90 -44.29
N LEU A 35 -7.02 -3.79 -43.72
CA LEU A 35 -6.37 -2.71 -44.42
C LEU A 35 -4.85 -2.90 -44.20
N ASP A 36 -4.20 -3.50 -45.21
CA ASP A 36 -2.76 -3.79 -45.13
C ASP A 36 -1.95 -2.60 -45.63
N LEU A 37 -1.21 -1.98 -44.73
CA LEU A 37 -0.34 -0.85 -45.00
C LEU A 37 1.15 -1.23 -44.86
N THR A 38 1.48 -2.52 -44.68
CA THR A 38 2.87 -2.96 -44.46
C THR A 38 3.80 -2.62 -45.60
N GLY A 39 3.30 -2.64 -46.83
CA GLY A 39 4.04 -2.26 -48.04
C GLY A 39 3.82 -0.81 -48.51
N ALA A 40 3.06 -0.01 -47.78
CA ALA A 40 2.75 1.35 -48.19
C ALA A 40 3.95 2.29 -47.97
N ASP A 41 4.20 3.18 -48.95
CA ASP A 41 5.15 4.26 -48.76
C ASP A 41 4.56 5.36 -47.86
N PRO A 42 5.08 5.56 -46.64
CA PRO A 42 4.59 6.61 -45.77
C PRO A 42 4.67 8.01 -46.36
N ALA A 43 5.69 8.29 -47.19
CA ALA A 43 5.84 9.58 -47.85
C ALA A 43 4.77 9.84 -48.93
N ALA A 44 4.14 8.78 -49.45
CA ALA A 44 3.03 8.92 -50.38
C ALA A 44 1.70 9.18 -49.64
N LEU A 45 1.52 8.73 -48.38
CA LEU A 45 0.26 8.77 -47.65
C LEU A 45 0.22 9.90 -46.59
N LEU A 46 1.37 10.41 -46.18
CA LEU A 46 1.46 11.48 -45.18
C LEU A 46 1.92 12.79 -45.82
N PRO A 47 1.42 13.97 -45.35
CA PRO A 47 1.98 15.25 -45.80
C PRO A 47 3.39 15.41 -45.26
N ARG A 48 4.32 15.97 -46.04
CA ARG A 48 5.68 16.27 -45.58
C ARG A 48 5.71 17.47 -44.64
N ASP A 49 4.78 18.43 -44.84
CA ASP A 49 4.57 19.56 -43.97
C ASP A 49 3.08 19.64 -43.60
N ASN A 50 2.74 19.43 -42.34
CA ASN A 50 1.37 19.53 -41.83
C ASN A 50 0.82 20.97 -41.84
N ARG A 51 1.65 21.96 -42.08
CA ARG A 51 1.23 23.37 -42.22
C ARG A 51 0.87 23.73 -43.65
N ASP A 52 1.24 22.92 -44.60
CA ASP A 52 0.90 23.10 -46.02
C ASP A 52 -0.47 22.48 -46.32
N ALA A 53 -1.49 23.35 -46.43
CA ALA A 53 -2.87 22.95 -46.65
C ALA A 53 -3.05 22.14 -47.97
N ALA A 54 -2.27 22.42 -48.98
CA ALA A 54 -2.35 21.67 -50.24
C ALA A 54 -1.81 20.23 -50.08
N GLN A 55 -0.70 20.05 -49.37
CA GLN A 55 -0.18 18.70 -49.06
C GLN A 55 -1.11 17.90 -48.17
N VAL A 56 -1.69 18.54 -47.16
CA VAL A 56 -2.68 17.90 -46.25
C VAL A 56 -3.90 17.45 -47.04
N GLU A 57 -4.42 18.30 -47.91
CA GLU A 57 -5.61 17.95 -48.73
C GLU A 57 -5.27 16.82 -49.75
N ALA A 58 -4.11 16.86 -50.37
CA ALA A 58 -3.69 15.80 -51.28
C ALA A 58 -3.49 14.46 -50.54
N ALA A 59 -2.98 14.46 -49.32
CA ALA A 59 -2.89 13.28 -48.49
C ALA A 59 -4.30 12.75 -48.13
N ARG A 60 -5.20 13.62 -47.75
CA ARG A 60 -6.62 13.29 -47.42
C ARG A 60 -7.32 12.63 -48.60
N GLN A 61 -7.16 13.13 -49.81
CA GLN A 61 -7.76 12.55 -51.01
C GLN A 61 -7.21 11.15 -51.30
N ARG A 62 -5.92 10.93 -51.13
CA ARG A 62 -5.31 9.59 -51.25
C ARG A 62 -5.87 8.61 -50.22
N TRP A 63 -6.02 9.04 -48.97
CA TRP A 63 -6.60 8.21 -47.94
C TRP A 63 -8.09 7.88 -48.28
N ASN A 64 -8.87 8.86 -48.70
CA ASN A 64 -10.26 8.63 -49.08
C ASN A 64 -10.39 7.61 -50.22
N ALA A 65 -9.53 7.69 -51.21
CA ALA A 65 -9.49 6.71 -52.29
C ALA A 65 -9.10 5.28 -51.79
N LEU A 66 -8.20 5.20 -50.81
CA LEU A 66 -7.75 3.93 -50.25
C LEU A 66 -8.82 3.24 -49.44
N VAL A 67 -9.62 4.00 -48.64
CA VAL A 67 -10.58 3.44 -47.70
C VAL A 67 -12.01 3.35 -48.23
N VAL A 68 -12.27 3.86 -49.47
CA VAL A 68 -13.63 3.87 -50.05
C VAL A 68 -14.27 2.49 -50.16
N GLY A 69 -13.50 1.45 -50.44
CA GLY A 69 -13.95 0.07 -50.54
C GLY A 69 -14.29 -0.58 -49.20
N LEU A 70 -13.94 0.08 -48.08
CA LEU A 70 -14.16 -0.43 -46.73
C LEU A 70 -15.39 0.19 -46.07
N LYS A 71 -16.13 1.04 -46.74
CA LYS A 71 -17.26 1.81 -46.19
C LYS A 71 -18.36 0.92 -45.60
N GLU A 72 -18.59 -0.26 -46.15
CA GLU A 72 -19.64 -1.21 -45.71
C GLU A 72 -19.12 -2.20 -44.64
N ALA A 73 -17.85 -2.23 -44.36
CA ALA A 73 -17.28 -3.12 -43.36
C ALA A 73 -17.67 -2.66 -41.93
N GLN A 74 -18.22 -3.55 -41.12
CA GLN A 74 -18.57 -3.26 -39.73
C GLN A 74 -17.31 -3.09 -38.85
N ALA A 75 -16.23 -3.78 -39.22
CA ALA A 75 -14.96 -3.71 -38.53
C ALA A 75 -13.80 -3.74 -39.55
N VAL A 76 -12.76 -2.95 -39.30
CA VAL A 76 -11.54 -2.92 -40.09
C VAL A 76 -10.35 -3.18 -39.16
N ARG A 77 -9.45 -4.04 -39.62
CA ARG A 77 -8.21 -4.35 -38.93
C ARG A 77 -7.02 -3.75 -39.70
N LEU A 78 -6.25 -2.92 -39.01
CA LEU A 78 -5.11 -2.21 -39.60
C LEU A 78 -3.84 -3.03 -39.43
N ARG A 79 -3.15 -3.32 -40.55
CA ARG A 79 -1.79 -3.83 -40.55
C ARG A 79 -0.82 -2.70 -40.88
N LEU A 80 0.15 -2.42 -40.03
CA LEU A 80 1.04 -1.29 -40.10
C LEU A 80 2.48 -1.72 -40.33
N PRO A 81 3.34 -0.93 -41.01
CA PRO A 81 4.77 -1.23 -41.16
C PRO A 81 5.48 -1.24 -39.82
N LEU A 82 6.63 -1.94 -39.74
CA LEU A 82 7.38 -2.11 -38.47
C LEU A 82 8.26 -0.89 -38.09
N GLY A 83 8.16 0.24 -38.71
CA GLY A 83 9.05 1.39 -38.56
C GLY A 83 8.44 2.60 -37.80
N GLY A 84 9.21 3.67 -37.71
CA GLY A 84 8.85 4.91 -37.03
C GLY A 84 7.67 5.71 -37.59
N SER A 85 7.20 5.38 -38.82
CA SER A 85 5.99 5.96 -39.44
C SER A 85 4.68 5.27 -39.03
N ARG A 86 4.76 4.29 -38.11
CA ARG A 86 3.63 3.47 -37.68
C ARG A 86 2.49 4.27 -37.06
N LEU A 87 2.80 5.12 -36.10
CA LEU A 87 1.82 5.97 -35.42
C LEU A 87 1.18 7.01 -36.34
N PRO A 88 1.92 7.79 -37.15
CA PRO A 88 1.31 8.72 -38.10
C PRO A 88 0.38 8.04 -39.11
N LEU A 89 0.74 6.87 -39.64
CA LEU A 89 -0.11 6.09 -40.55
C LEU A 89 -1.38 5.58 -39.88
N LEU A 90 -1.27 5.10 -38.61
CA LEU A 90 -2.42 4.67 -37.82
C LEU A 90 -3.43 5.81 -37.63
N LEU A 91 -2.94 6.97 -37.20
CA LEU A 91 -3.82 8.13 -36.94
C LEU A 91 -4.49 8.63 -38.25
N ALA A 92 -3.74 8.69 -39.34
CA ALA A 92 -4.29 9.07 -40.64
C ALA A 92 -5.33 8.07 -41.17
N ALA A 93 -5.05 6.75 -41.06
CA ALA A 93 -6.01 5.71 -41.42
C ALA A 93 -7.28 5.77 -40.56
N ALA A 94 -7.14 5.90 -39.22
CA ALA A 94 -8.27 6.02 -38.31
C ALA A 94 -9.12 7.24 -38.63
N GLN A 95 -8.49 8.38 -38.89
CA GLN A 95 -9.20 9.60 -39.27
C GLN A 95 -9.98 9.44 -40.58
N ALA A 96 -9.35 8.84 -41.60
CA ALA A 96 -10.02 8.63 -42.92
C ALA A 96 -11.21 7.66 -42.80
N LEU A 97 -11.04 6.54 -42.08
CA LEU A 97 -12.10 5.54 -41.88
C LEU A 97 -13.25 6.11 -41.07
N LYS A 98 -12.99 6.79 -39.94
CA LYS A 98 -14.04 7.41 -39.11
C LYS A 98 -14.74 8.57 -39.82
N ALA A 99 -14.08 9.29 -40.71
CA ALA A 99 -14.71 10.32 -41.53
C ALA A 99 -15.73 9.75 -42.53
N GLN A 100 -15.48 8.56 -43.09
CA GLN A 100 -16.40 7.85 -44.01
C GLN A 100 -17.51 7.08 -43.29
N SER A 101 -17.17 6.46 -42.17
CA SER A 101 -18.06 5.57 -41.41
C SER A 101 -17.86 5.74 -39.90
N PRO A 102 -18.50 6.72 -39.24
CA PRO A 102 -18.28 7.05 -37.83
C PRO A 102 -18.53 5.89 -36.85
N GLY A 103 -19.44 4.97 -37.21
CA GLY A 103 -19.76 3.78 -36.41
C GLY A 103 -18.83 2.57 -36.63
N GLN A 104 -17.90 2.66 -37.56
CA GLN A 104 -16.99 1.56 -37.91
C GLN A 104 -16.00 1.29 -36.79
N ARG A 105 -15.82 0.01 -36.45
CA ARG A 105 -14.88 -0.44 -35.43
C ARG A 105 -13.49 -0.61 -36.04
N LEU A 106 -12.46 -0.10 -35.35
CA LEU A 106 -11.09 -0.13 -35.81
C LEU A 106 -10.21 -0.92 -34.85
N TYR A 107 -9.50 -1.88 -35.38
CA TYR A 107 -8.60 -2.74 -34.63
C TYR A 107 -7.18 -2.72 -35.19
N LEU A 108 -6.20 -2.98 -34.32
CA LEU A 108 -4.80 -3.18 -34.71
C LEU A 108 -4.53 -4.67 -34.93
N ALA A 109 -3.88 -5.05 -36.02
CA ALA A 109 -3.37 -6.38 -36.24
C ALA A 109 -2.12 -6.63 -35.37
N HIS A 110 -1.95 -7.87 -34.92
CA HIS A 110 -0.72 -8.28 -34.26
C HIS A 110 0.38 -8.52 -35.31
N ASP A 111 1.49 -7.80 -35.16
CA ASP A 111 2.71 -8.01 -35.96
C ASP A 111 3.86 -8.39 -35.01
N PRO A 112 4.38 -9.64 -35.09
CA PRO A 112 5.50 -10.05 -34.25
C PRO A 112 6.73 -9.16 -34.48
N GLY A 113 7.35 -8.67 -33.41
CA GLY A 113 8.51 -7.79 -33.47
C GLY A 113 8.23 -6.31 -33.69
N ALA A 114 6.96 -5.92 -33.79
CA ALA A 114 6.57 -4.51 -33.84
C ALA A 114 6.81 -3.79 -32.52
N ALA A 115 7.30 -2.55 -32.56
CA ALA A 115 7.48 -1.72 -31.38
C ALA A 115 6.12 -1.41 -30.73
N PRO A 116 6.03 -1.34 -29.37
CA PRO A 116 4.81 -0.99 -28.68
C PRO A 116 4.28 0.40 -29.08
N LEU A 117 2.97 0.51 -29.25
CA LEU A 117 2.29 1.80 -29.41
C LEU A 117 1.89 2.30 -28.00
N LEU A 118 2.73 3.15 -27.42
CA LEU A 118 2.55 3.64 -26.03
C LEU A 118 1.85 5.00 -25.95
N GLU A 119 1.61 5.66 -27.09
CA GLU A 119 1.01 7.00 -27.09
C GLU A 119 -0.51 6.96 -26.95
N GLU A 120 -1.03 7.80 -26.07
CA GLU A 120 -2.46 7.86 -25.74
C GLU A 120 -3.34 8.17 -26.96
N ASN A 121 -2.86 8.95 -27.90
CA ASN A 121 -3.55 9.27 -29.16
C ASN A 121 -3.84 8.02 -30.01
N ALA A 122 -2.93 7.03 -30.01
CA ALA A 122 -3.16 5.76 -30.68
C ALA A 122 -4.29 4.97 -30.04
N TRP A 123 -4.38 4.99 -28.71
CA TRP A 123 -5.41 4.28 -27.95
C TRP A 123 -6.81 4.86 -28.17
N GLY A 124 -6.91 6.19 -28.28
CA GLY A 124 -8.18 6.86 -28.57
C GLY A 124 -8.72 6.59 -29.96
N ALA A 125 -7.85 6.28 -30.91
CA ALA A 125 -8.22 6.05 -32.30
C ALA A 125 -8.74 4.63 -32.58
N LEU A 126 -8.42 3.64 -31.73
CA LEU A 126 -8.71 2.23 -31.92
C LEU A 126 -9.68 1.68 -30.86
N ASP A 127 -10.51 0.72 -31.27
CA ASP A 127 -11.38 -0.03 -30.35
C ASP A 127 -10.63 -1.19 -29.65
N GLY A 128 -9.41 -1.53 -30.07
CA GLY A 128 -8.55 -2.57 -29.48
C GLY A 128 -7.64 -3.22 -30.49
N GLY A 129 -7.06 -4.37 -30.12
CA GLY A 129 -6.35 -5.25 -31.05
C GLY A 129 -7.27 -6.37 -31.54
N ALA A 130 -7.04 -6.86 -32.77
CA ALA A 130 -7.77 -7.99 -33.34
C ALA A 130 -6.82 -9.09 -33.82
N LEU A 131 -7.11 -10.33 -33.40
CA LEU A 131 -6.45 -11.55 -33.83
C LEU A 131 -7.42 -12.35 -34.69
N LEU A 132 -6.96 -12.82 -35.84
CA LEU A 132 -7.68 -13.75 -36.70
C LEU A 132 -7.05 -15.16 -36.58
N PRO A 133 -7.76 -16.22 -37.00
CA PRO A 133 -7.23 -17.58 -36.93
C PRO A 133 -5.85 -17.77 -37.56
N GLY A 134 -5.58 -17.05 -38.63
CA GLY A 134 -4.27 -17.10 -39.34
C GLY A 134 -3.11 -16.44 -38.59
N ASP A 135 -3.40 -15.64 -37.55
CA ASP A 135 -2.37 -14.94 -36.77
C ASP A 135 -1.83 -15.79 -35.61
N LEU A 136 -2.48 -16.90 -35.29
CA LEU A 136 -2.19 -17.72 -34.12
C LEU A 136 -1.65 -19.10 -34.50
N SER A 137 -0.72 -19.60 -33.72
CA SER A 137 -0.30 -20.98 -33.80
C SER A 137 -1.43 -21.92 -33.35
N LEU A 138 -1.55 -23.08 -34.00
CA LEU A 138 -2.46 -24.16 -33.56
C LEU A 138 -1.92 -24.88 -32.29
N ASP A 139 -0.71 -24.59 -31.86
CA ASP A 139 -0.14 -25.13 -30.63
C ASP A 139 -0.71 -24.40 -29.41
N PRO A 140 -1.43 -25.08 -28.53
CA PRO A 140 -2.00 -24.49 -27.33
C PRO A 140 -0.96 -23.90 -26.37
N GLY A 141 0.29 -24.37 -26.41
CA GLY A 141 1.39 -23.83 -25.60
C GLY A 141 1.94 -22.51 -26.11
N ALA A 142 1.84 -22.24 -27.41
CA ALA A 142 2.40 -21.05 -28.04
C ALA A 142 1.44 -19.84 -27.99
N TRP A 143 0.13 -20.05 -27.98
CA TRP A 143 -0.84 -18.95 -28.10
C TRP A 143 -0.81 -17.98 -26.93
N ARG A 144 -0.53 -18.43 -25.71
CA ARG A 144 -0.37 -17.54 -24.54
C ARG A 144 0.78 -16.57 -24.73
N THR A 145 1.89 -17.06 -25.24
CA THR A 145 3.05 -16.24 -25.55
C THR A 145 2.71 -15.24 -26.64
N GLN A 146 2.00 -15.66 -27.68
CA GLN A 146 1.57 -14.80 -28.78
C GLN A 146 0.56 -13.74 -28.32
N LEU A 147 -0.40 -14.11 -27.47
CA LEU A 147 -1.34 -13.16 -26.89
C LEU A 147 -0.63 -12.15 -25.97
N ALA A 148 0.31 -12.60 -25.15
CA ALA A 148 1.12 -11.72 -24.29
C ALA A 148 1.98 -10.76 -25.12
N GLN A 149 2.56 -11.24 -26.22
CA GLN A 149 3.30 -10.39 -27.17
C GLN A 149 2.37 -9.38 -27.84
N ALA A 150 1.19 -9.82 -28.30
CA ALA A 150 0.19 -8.93 -28.89
C ALA A 150 -0.23 -7.82 -27.89
N GLN A 151 -0.51 -8.19 -26.66
CA GLN A 151 -0.82 -7.22 -25.60
C GLN A 151 0.33 -6.26 -25.31
N GLY A 152 1.58 -6.73 -25.39
CA GLY A 152 2.77 -5.89 -25.25
C GLY A 152 2.92 -4.87 -26.37
N THR A 153 2.41 -5.14 -27.57
CA THR A 153 2.45 -4.19 -28.70
C THR A 153 1.39 -3.10 -28.62
N PHE A 154 0.30 -3.33 -27.88
CA PHE A 154 -0.76 -2.35 -27.66
C PHE A 154 -1.33 -2.48 -26.23
N PRO A 155 -0.60 -2.01 -25.22
CA PRO A 155 -1.00 -2.13 -23.83
C PRO A 155 -2.21 -1.24 -23.50
N GLY A 156 -3.01 -1.67 -22.54
CA GLY A 156 -4.16 -0.88 -22.03
C GLY A 156 -5.45 -1.00 -22.84
N ARG A 157 -5.47 -1.77 -23.92
CA ARG A 157 -6.68 -2.07 -24.70
C ARG A 157 -6.88 -3.57 -24.85
N PRO A 158 -8.14 -4.06 -24.87
CA PRO A 158 -8.43 -5.48 -25.02
C PRO A 158 -8.04 -5.97 -26.43
N TRP A 159 -7.49 -7.19 -26.50
CA TRP A 159 -7.34 -7.92 -27.75
C TRP A 159 -8.58 -8.78 -27.98
N THR A 160 -9.11 -8.74 -29.19
CA THR A 160 -10.30 -9.49 -29.58
C THR A 160 -9.88 -10.59 -30.54
N LEU A 161 -10.20 -11.83 -30.19
CA LEU A 161 -10.06 -12.96 -31.11
C LEU A 161 -11.36 -13.10 -31.90
N TRP A 162 -11.26 -13.00 -33.20
CA TRP A 162 -12.37 -13.20 -34.12
C TRP A 162 -12.32 -14.61 -34.69
N LEU A 163 -13.38 -15.37 -34.52
CA LEU A 163 -13.51 -16.69 -35.08
C LEU A 163 -14.61 -16.71 -36.16
N PRO A 164 -14.42 -17.51 -37.25
CA PRO A 164 -15.45 -17.75 -38.23
C PRO A 164 -16.63 -18.46 -37.62
N LYS A 165 -17.77 -18.52 -38.38
CA LYS A 165 -19.01 -19.16 -37.95
C LYS A 165 -18.82 -20.61 -37.53
N ASP A 166 -17.87 -21.31 -38.16
CA ASP A 166 -17.45 -22.68 -37.84
C ASP A 166 -15.95 -22.61 -37.46
N PRO A 167 -15.64 -22.47 -36.14
CA PRO A 167 -14.27 -22.31 -35.71
C PRO A 167 -13.44 -23.60 -35.71
N GLY A 168 -14.06 -24.77 -35.94
CA GLY A 168 -13.36 -26.04 -36.03
C GLY A 168 -12.40 -26.37 -34.89
N PRO A 169 -11.31 -27.12 -35.15
CA PRO A 169 -10.34 -27.54 -34.15
C PRO A 169 -9.61 -26.37 -33.44
N LEU A 170 -9.60 -25.19 -34.09
CA LEU A 170 -8.95 -24.02 -33.54
C LEU A 170 -9.63 -23.51 -32.26
N ALA A 171 -10.97 -23.53 -32.23
CA ALA A 171 -11.70 -23.18 -31.00
C ALA A 171 -11.35 -24.15 -29.86
N SER A 172 -11.17 -25.42 -30.17
CA SER A 172 -10.75 -26.44 -29.20
C SER A 172 -9.36 -26.17 -28.64
N ALA A 173 -8.42 -25.69 -29.45
CA ALA A 173 -7.06 -25.40 -28.99
C ALA A 173 -6.94 -24.11 -28.16
N LEU A 174 -7.77 -23.10 -28.44
CA LEU A 174 -7.63 -21.75 -27.91
C LEU A 174 -8.30 -21.50 -26.53
N LEU A 175 -9.31 -22.25 -26.21
CA LEU A 175 -10.11 -22.05 -24.98
C LEU A 175 -9.64 -22.87 -23.75
N GLY A 176 -8.57 -23.69 -23.86
CA GLY A 176 -8.10 -24.68 -22.87
C GLY A 176 -7.69 -24.17 -21.49
N ASP A 177 -7.54 -22.88 -21.22
CA ASP A 177 -6.94 -22.39 -20.00
C ASP A 177 -7.47 -21.04 -19.48
N GLY A 178 -8.77 -21.00 -19.15
CA GLY A 178 -9.28 -19.97 -18.23
C GLY A 178 -9.22 -18.52 -18.69
N GLY A 179 -9.39 -18.23 -19.99
CA GLY A 179 -9.59 -16.87 -20.47
C GLY A 179 -11.02 -16.38 -20.19
N ARG A 180 -11.17 -15.11 -19.86
CA ARG A 180 -12.49 -14.47 -19.70
C ARG A 180 -13.07 -14.17 -21.09
N LEU A 181 -14.23 -14.75 -21.40
CA LEU A 181 -14.88 -14.61 -22.70
C LEU A 181 -16.07 -13.65 -22.60
N VAL A 182 -16.08 -12.61 -23.41
CA VAL A 182 -17.25 -11.76 -23.63
C VAL A 182 -17.78 -12.04 -25.04
N VAL A 183 -18.99 -12.59 -25.13
CA VAL A 183 -19.65 -12.95 -26.39
C VAL A 183 -20.56 -11.80 -26.84
N PRO A 184 -20.27 -11.08 -27.93
CA PRO A 184 -21.18 -10.07 -28.47
C PRO A 184 -22.29 -10.69 -29.34
N ALA A 185 -23.40 -9.98 -29.50
CA ALA A 185 -24.57 -10.39 -30.25
C ALA A 185 -24.29 -10.52 -31.76
N GLY A 186 -24.19 -11.76 -32.31
CA GLY A 186 -24.10 -12.10 -33.75
C GLY A 186 -23.51 -13.50 -34.03
N GLY A 187 -23.99 -14.23 -34.99
CA GLY A 187 -23.55 -15.58 -35.40
C GLY A 187 -23.96 -16.72 -34.48
N PRO A 188 -23.21 -17.87 -34.43
CA PRO A 188 -23.50 -18.97 -33.50
C PRO A 188 -23.52 -18.52 -32.05
N ALA A 189 -22.77 -17.49 -31.70
CA ALA A 189 -22.89 -16.85 -30.41
C ALA A 189 -24.20 -16.07 -30.23
N ALA A 190 -24.82 -15.53 -31.31
CA ALA A 190 -26.15 -14.93 -31.23
C ALA A 190 -27.24 -15.99 -31.17
N GLU A 191 -27.03 -17.14 -31.75
CA GLU A 191 -27.88 -18.33 -31.57
C GLU A 191 -27.77 -18.85 -30.12
N LEU A 192 -26.54 -18.94 -29.61
CA LEU A 192 -26.23 -19.23 -28.22
C LEU A 192 -26.84 -18.16 -27.28
N ALA A 193 -26.68 -16.90 -27.60
CA ALA A 193 -27.22 -15.78 -26.81
C ALA A 193 -28.77 -15.68 -26.93
N ARG A 194 -29.39 -16.12 -28.04
CA ARG A 194 -30.85 -16.23 -28.16
C ARG A 194 -31.43 -17.42 -27.42
N GLN A 195 -30.65 -18.45 -27.22
CA GLN A 195 -31.02 -19.63 -26.41
C GLN A 195 -30.73 -19.40 -24.91
N LEU A 196 -29.94 -18.38 -24.55
CA LEU A 196 -29.71 -17.99 -23.16
C LEU A 196 -30.93 -17.22 -22.63
N PRO A 197 -31.37 -17.49 -21.40
CA PRO A 197 -32.37 -16.67 -20.74
C PRO A 197 -31.90 -15.20 -20.62
N PRO A 198 -32.80 -14.21 -20.69
CA PRO A 198 -32.44 -12.82 -20.58
C PRO A 198 -31.63 -12.53 -19.31
N GLY A 199 -30.47 -11.90 -19.44
CA GLY A 199 -29.65 -11.43 -18.31
C GLY A 199 -28.34 -12.20 -18.09
N PHE A 200 -27.97 -13.18 -18.91
CA PHE A 200 -26.62 -13.77 -18.87
C PHE A 200 -25.61 -12.85 -19.56
N THR A 201 -24.52 -12.49 -18.85
CA THR A 201 -23.57 -11.48 -19.31
C THR A 201 -22.10 -11.92 -19.24
N GLU A 202 -21.79 -13.03 -18.57
CA GLU A 202 -20.40 -13.48 -18.38
C GLU A 202 -20.24 -14.94 -18.73
N VAL A 203 -19.16 -15.27 -19.43
CA VAL A 203 -18.81 -16.63 -19.81
C VAL A 203 -17.42 -16.93 -19.26
N GLU A 204 -17.31 -17.91 -18.39
CA GLU A 204 -16.04 -18.41 -17.86
C GLU A 204 -15.88 -19.87 -18.27
N GLY A 205 -14.68 -20.28 -18.70
CA GLY A 205 -14.40 -21.69 -18.88
C GLY A 205 -13.29 -22.02 -19.84
N GLY A 206 -12.90 -23.28 -19.84
CA GLY A 206 -12.01 -23.88 -20.82
C GLY A 206 -12.76 -24.29 -22.08
N LEU A 207 -12.04 -24.78 -23.08
CA LEU A 207 -12.52 -25.04 -24.48
C LEU A 207 -13.51 -26.15 -24.64
N ALA A 208 -13.47 -27.09 -23.74
CA ALA A 208 -14.46 -28.17 -23.73
C ALA A 208 -15.66 -27.84 -22.84
N ASP A 209 -15.52 -26.86 -21.95
CA ASP A 209 -16.51 -26.49 -20.96
C ASP A 209 -16.62 -24.99 -20.81
N LEU A 210 -17.72 -24.40 -21.18
CA LEU A 210 -18.07 -23.01 -20.96
C LEU A 210 -19.12 -22.89 -19.86
N THR A 211 -18.87 -22.08 -18.84
CA THR A 211 -19.87 -21.74 -17.82
C THR A 211 -20.38 -20.33 -18.09
N VAL A 212 -21.65 -20.19 -18.38
CA VAL A 212 -22.31 -18.91 -18.63
C VAL A 212 -23.11 -18.54 -17.39
N ARG A 213 -22.84 -17.39 -16.82
CA ARG A 213 -23.47 -16.91 -15.58
C ARG A 213 -24.41 -15.74 -15.82
N ARG A 214 -25.53 -15.74 -15.10
CA ARG A 214 -26.47 -14.64 -15.01
C ARG A 214 -26.07 -13.70 -13.87
N ARG A 215 -26.30 -12.40 -14.05
CA ARG A 215 -26.28 -11.42 -12.96
C ARG A 215 -27.34 -11.79 -11.93
N GLY A 216 -27.01 -12.61 -10.92
CA GLY A 216 -27.95 -13.11 -9.92
C GLY A 216 -27.82 -14.59 -9.55
N GLY A 217 -26.86 -15.31 -10.10
CA GLY A 217 -26.43 -16.60 -9.53
C GLY A 217 -26.77 -17.89 -10.31
N GLU A 218 -27.58 -17.86 -11.37
CA GLU A 218 -27.77 -19.02 -12.22
C GLU A 218 -26.63 -19.21 -13.21
N ALA A 219 -26.15 -20.44 -13.38
CA ALA A 219 -25.08 -20.77 -14.32
C ALA A 219 -25.55 -21.91 -15.27
N LEU A 220 -25.20 -21.79 -16.55
CA LEU A 220 -25.33 -22.82 -17.54
C LEU A 220 -23.97 -23.33 -17.96
N ARG A 221 -23.80 -24.64 -17.96
CA ARG A 221 -22.59 -25.29 -18.44
C ARG A 221 -22.79 -25.71 -19.88
N TRP A 222 -21.91 -25.33 -20.75
CA TRP A 222 -21.84 -25.65 -22.15
C TRP A 222 -20.66 -26.57 -22.38
N THR A 223 -20.91 -27.79 -22.84
CA THR A 223 -19.86 -28.77 -23.13
C THR A 223 -19.82 -29.01 -24.63
N PHE A 224 -18.68 -28.82 -25.26
CA PHE A 224 -18.52 -29.09 -26.68
C PHE A 224 -18.17 -30.56 -26.91
N ALA A 225 -19.07 -31.28 -27.58
CA ALA A 225 -18.89 -32.68 -27.91
C ALA A 225 -18.78 -32.82 -29.44
N GLY A 226 -17.56 -32.76 -29.95
CA GLY A 226 -17.24 -33.07 -31.35
C GLY A 226 -17.74 -32.05 -32.40
N SER A 227 -19.03 -31.83 -32.51
CA SER A 227 -19.61 -30.89 -33.48
C SER A 227 -20.82 -30.13 -32.96
N ALA A 228 -21.19 -30.35 -31.71
CA ALA A 228 -22.36 -29.70 -31.09
C ALA A 228 -22.07 -29.32 -29.63
N TRP A 229 -22.74 -28.26 -29.19
CA TRP A 229 -22.69 -27.81 -27.79
C TRP A 229 -23.85 -28.48 -27.02
N ALA A 230 -23.54 -29.20 -25.95
CA ALA A 230 -24.53 -29.69 -25.00
C ALA A 230 -24.68 -28.69 -23.86
N VAL A 231 -25.90 -28.32 -23.52
CA VAL A 231 -26.22 -27.37 -22.44
C VAL A 231 -26.81 -28.10 -21.26
N ALA A 232 -26.25 -27.91 -20.08
CA ALA A 232 -26.82 -28.34 -18.83
C ALA A 232 -26.99 -27.14 -17.88
N ALA A 233 -28.18 -27.00 -17.28
CA ALA A 233 -28.38 -26.07 -16.19
C ALA A 233 -27.56 -26.56 -14.99
N LEU A 234 -26.62 -25.75 -14.51
CA LEU A 234 -25.96 -26.04 -13.24
C LEU A 234 -26.98 -25.73 -12.13
N PRO A 235 -27.30 -26.68 -11.25
CA PRO A 235 -28.08 -26.36 -10.07
C PRO A 235 -27.35 -25.25 -9.32
N GLY A 236 -28.10 -24.24 -8.79
CA GLY A 236 -27.56 -23.04 -8.16
C GLY A 236 -26.31 -23.26 -7.31
N PRO A 237 -25.60 -22.28 -6.85
CA PRO A 237 -24.16 -22.33 -6.49
C PRO A 237 -23.85 -23.56 -5.63
N ARG A 238 -23.50 -24.67 -6.30
CA ARG A 238 -22.88 -25.81 -5.67
C ARG A 238 -21.36 -25.56 -5.68
N THR A 239 -20.73 -25.83 -4.59
CA THR A 239 -19.27 -25.87 -4.43
C THR A 239 -18.67 -26.70 -5.57
N GLU A 240 -18.16 -26.08 -6.63
CA GLU A 240 -17.46 -26.83 -7.68
C GLU A 240 -16.12 -27.30 -7.14
N VAL A 241 -15.98 -28.60 -7.11
CA VAL A 241 -14.71 -29.27 -6.80
C VAL A 241 -14.07 -29.61 -8.15
N SER A 242 -13.08 -28.82 -8.56
CA SER A 242 -12.25 -29.14 -9.73
C SER A 242 -11.19 -30.16 -9.33
N VAL A 243 -11.23 -31.33 -9.95
CA VAL A 243 -10.29 -32.42 -9.71
C VAL A 243 -9.47 -32.67 -10.97
N THR A 244 -8.17 -32.47 -10.85
CA THR A 244 -7.19 -32.86 -11.87
C THR A 244 -6.26 -33.94 -11.30
N GLY A 245 -6.42 -35.19 -11.77
CA GLY A 245 -5.42 -36.24 -11.80
C GLY A 245 -5.01 -36.92 -10.48
N ALA A 246 -5.08 -38.25 -10.47
CA ALA A 246 -4.83 -39.20 -9.36
C ALA A 246 -5.90 -39.11 -8.26
N GLU A 247 -6.52 -40.18 -7.90
CA GLU A 247 -7.67 -40.35 -6.98
C GLU A 247 -8.06 -39.04 -6.24
N ALA A 248 -9.06 -38.39 -6.81
CA ALA A 248 -9.47 -37.06 -6.40
C ALA A 248 -9.97 -37.10 -4.96
N TYR A 249 -9.24 -36.40 -4.08
CA TYR A 249 -9.67 -36.26 -2.69
C TYR A 249 -11.07 -35.62 -2.61
N ASP A 250 -11.96 -36.23 -1.84
CA ASP A 250 -13.32 -35.71 -1.67
C ASP A 250 -13.34 -34.49 -0.72
N VAL A 251 -13.09 -33.32 -1.29
CA VAL A 251 -13.17 -32.03 -0.58
C VAL A 251 -14.58 -31.81 -0.04
N GLY A 252 -15.63 -32.27 -0.75
CA GLY A 252 -17.01 -32.12 -0.30
C GLY A 252 -17.29 -32.84 1.00
N ALA A 253 -16.81 -34.08 1.13
CA ALA A 253 -16.95 -34.87 2.37
C ALA A 253 -16.13 -34.22 3.53
N LEU A 254 -14.96 -33.65 3.26
CA LEU A 254 -14.18 -32.97 4.30
C LEU A 254 -14.90 -31.67 4.76
N LEU A 255 -15.45 -30.90 3.83
CA LEU A 255 -16.23 -29.69 4.16
C LEU A 255 -17.50 -30.04 4.97
N ALA A 256 -18.16 -31.14 4.65
CA ALA A 256 -19.32 -31.61 5.41
C ALA A 256 -18.90 -31.97 6.87
N ARG A 257 -17.79 -32.67 7.05
CA ARG A 257 -17.22 -32.95 8.39
C ARG A 257 -16.84 -31.69 9.15
N LEU A 258 -16.19 -30.74 8.47
CA LEU A 258 -15.83 -29.45 9.06
C LEU A 258 -17.06 -28.67 9.52
N ARG A 259 -18.10 -28.58 8.67
CA ARG A 259 -19.38 -27.95 9.03
C ARG A 259 -20.02 -28.64 10.24
N ALA A 260 -20.08 -29.96 10.24
CA ALA A 260 -20.65 -30.72 11.35
C ALA A 260 -19.88 -30.51 12.67
N ALA A 261 -18.55 -30.45 12.62
CA ALA A 261 -17.71 -30.15 13.78
C ALA A 261 -17.96 -28.73 14.32
N GLN A 262 -18.10 -27.74 13.48
CA GLN A 262 -18.36 -26.36 13.87
C GLN A 262 -19.79 -26.18 14.42
N LEU A 263 -20.79 -26.83 13.83
CA LEU A 263 -22.18 -26.81 14.32
C LEU A 263 -22.28 -27.42 15.73
N ARG A 264 -21.63 -28.58 15.95
CA ARG A 264 -21.56 -29.16 17.29
C ARG A 264 -20.93 -28.21 18.30
N GLY A 265 -19.75 -27.67 17.98
CA GLY A 265 -19.07 -26.73 18.86
C GLY A 265 -19.86 -25.45 19.15
N ARG A 266 -20.73 -24.99 18.24
CA ARG A 266 -21.66 -23.87 18.51
C ARG A 266 -22.83 -24.28 19.39
N ALA A 267 -23.39 -25.46 19.18
CA ALA A 267 -24.54 -25.94 19.96
C ALA A 267 -24.16 -26.22 21.43
N GLU A 268 -22.92 -26.65 21.67
CA GLU A 268 -22.41 -26.99 22.99
C GLU A 268 -22.03 -25.75 23.83
N VAL A 269 -21.74 -24.61 23.20
CA VAL A 269 -21.31 -23.37 23.89
C VAL A 269 -22.46 -22.40 24.01
N ARG A 270 -23.07 -22.32 25.20
CA ARG A 270 -24.05 -21.30 25.54
C ARG A 270 -23.37 -20.02 26.03
N THR A 271 -22.34 -20.19 26.85
CA THR A 271 -21.52 -19.10 27.36
C THR A 271 -20.03 -19.47 27.31
N LEU A 272 -19.19 -18.50 27.07
CA LEU A 272 -17.74 -18.65 27.08
C LEU A 272 -17.12 -17.43 27.73
N GLN A 273 -16.23 -17.65 28.68
CA GLN A 273 -15.37 -16.59 29.16
C GLN A 273 -13.90 -16.99 29.04
N ALA A 274 -13.03 -15.99 28.87
CA ALA A 274 -11.60 -16.21 28.74
C ALA A 274 -10.83 -14.94 29.16
N ARG A 275 -9.54 -15.09 29.35
CA ARG A 275 -8.61 -13.96 29.35
C ARG A 275 -8.12 -13.76 27.94
N ALA A 276 -8.16 -12.53 27.43
CA ALA A 276 -7.65 -12.16 26.11
C ALA A 276 -6.57 -11.10 26.26
N ASP A 277 -5.41 -11.35 25.71
CA ASP A 277 -4.33 -10.36 25.62
C ASP A 277 -4.17 -9.96 24.15
N LEU A 278 -4.16 -8.65 23.87
CA LEU A 278 -3.93 -8.04 22.56
C LEU A 278 -2.62 -7.28 22.62
N ASP A 279 -1.68 -7.66 21.80
CA ASP A 279 -0.46 -6.92 21.56
C ASP A 279 -0.48 -6.36 20.13
N LEU A 280 -0.23 -5.06 20.01
CA LEU A 280 -0.08 -4.34 18.74
C LEU A 280 1.33 -3.81 18.64
N HIS A 281 1.96 -4.04 17.50
CA HIS A 281 3.20 -3.39 17.13
C HIS A 281 2.95 -2.52 15.91
N ILE A 282 3.21 -1.21 16.04
CA ILE A 282 2.94 -0.22 15.00
C ILE A 282 4.29 0.30 14.50
N GLN A 283 4.63 -0.02 13.26
CA GLN A 283 5.86 0.43 12.61
C GLN A 283 5.55 1.50 11.57
N GLY A 284 6.02 2.71 11.81
CA GLY A 284 5.93 3.82 10.86
C GLY A 284 7.08 3.84 9.86
N GLN A 285 7.04 4.80 8.94
CA GLN A 285 8.09 4.99 7.92
C GLN A 285 9.47 5.36 8.49
N SER A 286 9.52 5.87 9.72
CA SER A 286 10.79 6.23 10.38
C SER A 286 11.58 5.00 10.89
N GLY A 287 11.09 3.79 10.66
CA GLY A 287 11.72 2.55 11.12
C GLY A 287 11.59 2.32 12.64
N ARG A 288 11.06 3.26 13.39
CA ARG A 288 10.80 3.11 14.83
C ARG A 288 9.36 2.69 15.06
N GLY A 289 9.17 1.55 15.68
CA GLY A 289 7.87 1.04 16.08
C GLY A 289 7.48 1.45 17.50
N GLY A 290 6.18 1.40 17.79
CA GLY A 290 5.61 1.51 19.12
C GLY A 290 4.76 0.29 19.44
N ASP A 291 4.77 -0.15 20.69
CA ASP A 291 3.98 -1.28 21.15
C ASP A 291 2.82 -0.80 22.03
N LEU A 292 1.65 -1.36 21.79
CA LEU A 292 0.45 -1.14 22.56
C LEU A 292 -0.14 -2.49 22.94
N GLY A 293 -0.25 -2.76 24.23
CA GLY A 293 -0.79 -4.01 24.75
C GLY A 293 -2.04 -3.79 25.59
N PHE A 294 -2.97 -4.71 25.52
CA PHE A 294 -4.17 -4.72 26.33
C PHE A 294 -4.38 -6.11 26.90
N SER A 295 -4.84 -6.19 28.16
CA SER A 295 -5.41 -7.40 28.73
C SER A 295 -6.89 -7.19 28.96
N PHE A 296 -7.68 -8.16 28.53
CA PHE A 296 -9.14 -8.16 28.67
C PHE A 296 -9.64 -9.39 29.40
N ARG A 297 -10.80 -9.26 30.02
CA ARG A 297 -11.69 -10.38 30.25
C ARG A 297 -12.70 -10.44 29.12
N TYR A 298 -12.77 -11.58 28.46
CA TYR A 298 -13.63 -11.86 27.31
C TYR A 298 -14.89 -12.57 27.77
N PHE A 299 -16.04 -12.14 27.28
CA PHE A 299 -17.34 -12.74 27.51
C PHE A 299 -18.06 -12.94 26.17
N GLU A 300 -18.52 -14.16 25.91
CA GLU A 300 -19.30 -14.52 24.73
C GLU A 300 -20.54 -15.29 25.18
N GLN A 301 -21.72 -14.90 24.73
CA GLN A 301 -22.98 -15.59 24.93
C GLN A 301 -23.58 -15.94 23.58
N ALA A 302 -24.16 -17.13 23.46
CA ALA A 302 -24.78 -17.58 22.21
C ALA A 302 -25.87 -16.59 21.76
N GLY A 303 -25.78 -16.13 20.50
CA GLY A 303 -26.70 -15.13 19.94
C GLY A 303 -26.34 -13.68 20.24
N GLU A 304 -25.33 -13.42 21.07
CA GLU A 304 -24.84 -12.07 21.35
C GLU A 304 -23.44 -11.83 20.80
N TRP A 305 -23.10 -10.55 20.61
CA TRP A 305 -21.74 -10.15 20.23
C TRP A 305 -20.84 -10.13 21.46
N PRO A 306 -19.58 -10.59 21.34
CA PRO A 306 -18.64 -10.66 22.45
C PRO A 306 -18.39 -9.30 23.11
N GLU A 307 -18.12 -9.35 24.41
CA GLU A 307 -17.78 -8.21 25.26
C GLU A 307 -16.38 -8.38 25.84
N LEU A 308 -15.64 -7.28 25.89
CA LEU A 308 -14.26 -7.21 26.38
C LEU A 308 -14.19 -6.20 27.52
N LEU A 309 -13.86 -6.64 28.73
CA LEU A 309 -13.56 -5.77 29.86
C LEU A 309 -12.06 -5.55 29.96
N GLN A 310 -11.61 -4.31 29.74
CA GLN A 310 -10.20 -3.95 29.81
C GLN A 310 -9.70 -4.04 31.26
N LYS A 311 -8.66 -4.81 31.49
CA LYS A 311 -8.03 -4.99 32.80
C LYS A 311 -6.71 -4.24 32.89
N GLU A 312 -5.97 -4.19 31.79
CA GLU A 312 -4.63 -3.60 31.76
C GLU A 312 -4.35 -3.00 30.40
N VAL A 313 -3.59 -1.90 30.39
CA VAL A 313 -2.99 -1.31 29.20
C VAL A 313 -1.49 -1.28 29.38
N ARG A 314 -0.77 -1.65 28.33
CA ARG A 314 0.70 -1.57 28.25
C ARG A 314 1.09 -0.69 27.08
N LEU A 315 2.00 0.23 27.33
CA LEU A 315 2.65 1.05 26.30
C LEU A 315 4.11 0.63 26.21
N ASN A 316 4.56 0.25 25.05
CA ASN A 316 5.92 -0.26 24.83
C ASN A 316 6.31 -1.40 25.78
N GLY A 317 5.37 -2.34 26.01
CA GLY A 317 5.56 -3.51 26.88
C GLY A 317 5.42 -3.22 28.38
N VAL A 318 5.24 -1.97 28.77
CA VAL A 318 5.21 -1.54 30.19
C VAL A 318 3.79 -1.16 30.60
N LYS A 319 3.37 -1.60 31.78
CA LYS A 319 2.03 -1.34 32.32
C LYS A 319 1.79 0.15 32.53
N ALA A 320 0.76 0.69 31.86
CA ALA A 320 0.31 2.05 32.07
C ALA A 320 -0.68 2.12 33.25
N LYS A 321 -0.42 2.99 34.20
CA LYS A 321 -1.39 3.36 35.22
C LYS A 321 -2.32 4.42 34.62
N LEU A 322 -3.41 3.98 34.01
CA LEU A 322 -4.42 4.89 33.48
C LEU A 322 -5.50 5.09 34.55
N GLU A 323 -5.72 6.34 34.94
CA GLU A 323 -6.81 6.70 35.81
C GLU A 323 -8.08 6.94 34.98
N GLY A 324 -9.18 6.26 35.35
CA GLY A 324 -10.48 6.39 34.70
C GLY A 324 -10.63 5.55 33.42
N GLU A 325 -11.71 5.81 32.68
CA GLU A 325 -12.03 5.15 31.43
C GLU A 325 -11.23 5.81 30.28
N VAL A 326 -10.08 5.27 29.95
CA VAL A 326 -9.32 5.72 28.77
C VAL A 326 -9.81 4.96 27.55
N GLN A 327 -10.47 5.65 26.65
CA GLN A 327 -11.00 5.13 25.42
C GLN A 327 -10.11 5.58 24.25
N LEU A 328 -9.17 4.74 23.87
CA LEU A 328 -8.30 5.00 22.71
C LEU A 328 -9.07 4.71 21.41
N PRO A 329 -8.94 5.54 20.38
CA PRO A 329 -9.49 5.22 19.07
C PRO A 329 -8.91 3.92 18.54
N LEU A 330 -9.79 3.01 18.15
CA LEU A 330 -9.41 1.73 17.59
C LEU A 330 -9.60 1.79 16.07
N ILE A 331 -8.50 1.78 15.32
CA ILE A 331 -8.56 1.58 13.88
C ILE A 331 -8.70 0.09 13.65
N GLU A 332 -9.82 -0.32 13.10
CA GLU A 332 -10.06 -1.69 12.69
C GLU A 332 -10.30 -1.74 11.19
N SER A 333 -9.86 -2.83 10.57
CA SER A 333 -10.26 -3.14 9.21
C SER A 333 -11.76 -3.40 9.18
N ARG A 334 -12.44 -2.99 8.10
CA ARG A 334 -13.84 -3.37 7.88
C ARG A 334 -13.93 -4.90 7.87
N ARG A 335 -14.79 -5.43 8.73
CA ARG A 335 -14.99 -6.87 8.80
C ARG A 335 -15.76 -7.35 7.58
N SER A 336 -15.32 -8.46 7.00
CA SER A 336 -16.11 -9.15 5.99
C SER A 336 -17.35 -9.76 6.66
N VAL A 337 -18.51 -9.54 6.08
CA VAL A 337 -19.74 -10.21 6.49
C VAL A 337 -19.64 -11.70 6.12
N SER A 338 -18.86 -12.03 5.10
CA SER A 338 -18.65 -13.36 4.58
C SER A 338 -17.32 -13.93 5.10
N LEU A 339 -17.38 -14.88 6.02
CA LEU A 339 -16.21 -15.58 6.56
C LEU A 339 -16.08 -16.97 5.92
N PRO A 340 -14.87 -17.42 5.55
CA PRO A 340 -14.67 -18.66 4.82
C PRO A 340 -15.07 -19.92 5.61
N VAL A 341 -15.10 -19.86 6.93
CA VAL A 341 -15.54 -20.94 7.81
C VAL A 341 -16.87 -20.68 8.52
N ALA A 342 -17.55 -19.60 8.21
CA ALA A 342 -18.90 -19.38 8.73
C ALA A 342 -19.90 -20.26 7.99
N LEU A 343 -20.65 -21.07 8.73
CA LEU A 343 -21.51 -22.12 8.19
C LEU A 343 -22.57 -21.62 7.20
N ALA A 344 -23.10 -20.45 7.40
CA ALA A 344 -24.10 -19.83 6.54
C ALA A 344 -23.54 -19.26 5.25
N LEU A 345 -22.20 -19.17 5.13
CA LEU A 345 -21.53 -18.39 4.10
C LEU A 345 -20.51 -19.20 3.29
N THR A 346 -20.48 -20.51 3.45
CA THR A 346 -19.65 -21.42 2.64
C THR A 346 -19.98 -21.34 1.16
N GLU A 347 -21.17 -20.90 0.79
CA GLU A 347 -21.58 -20.66 -0.58
C GLU A 347 -20.86 -19.47 -1.24
N GLY A 348 -20.33 -18.55 -0.44
CA GLY A 348 -19.55 -17.41 -0.92
C GLY A 348 -18.10 -17.74 -1.32
N TYR A 349 -17.66 -18.99 -1.11
CA TYR A 349 -16.27 -19.41 -1.34
C TYR A 349 -16.19 -20.69 -2.14
N ARG A 350 -15.15 -20.79 -2.98
CA ARG A 350 -14.72 -22.02 -3.62
C ARG A 350 -13.63 -22.66 -2.79
N TYR A 351 -13.71 -23.97 -2.60
CA TYR A 351 -12.70 -24.73 -1.87
C TYR A 351 -12.03 -25.72 -2.81
N ARG A 352 -10.70 -25.79 -2.71
CA ARG A 352 -9.87 -26.72 -3.48
C ARG A 352 -8.98 -27.52 -2.54
N ASP A 353 -8.63 -28.70 -2.96
CA ASP A 353 -7.61 -29.49 -2.25
C ASP A 353 -6.24 -28.79 -2.33
N GLY A 354 -5.64 -28.52 -1.17
CA GLY A 354 -4.30 -28.00 -1.03
C GLY A 354 -3.24 -29.08 -0.77
N GLY A 355 -3.66 -30.34 -0.69
CA GLY A 355 -2.80 -31.50 -0.40
C GLY A 355 -2.66 -31.82 1.09
N PRO A 356 -1.90 -32.90 1.42
CA PRO A 356 -1.67 -33.29 2.79
C PRO A 356 -0.79 -32.27 3.53
N ALA A 357 -1.18 -31.94 4.77
CA ALA A 357 -0.43 -31.05 5.66
C ALA A 357 0.39 -31.79 6.74
N GLY A 358 0.32 -33.14 6.73
CA GLY A 358 0.92 -34.02 7.69
C GLY A 358 0.02 -35.25 7.94
N PRO A 359 0.41 -36.17 8.83
CA PRO A 359 -0.39 -37.34 9.11
C PRO A 359 -1.80 -36.96 9.57
N GLY A 360 -2.83 -37.44 8.83
CA GLY A 360 -4.24 -37.21 9.15
C GLY A 360 -4.71 -35.74 9.01
N ARG A 361 -3.94 -34.89 8.34
CA ARG A 361 -4.24 -33.45 8.15
C ARG A 361 -4.22 -33.07 6.69
N ARG A 362 -5.14 -32.19 6.31
CA ARG A 362 -5.29 -31.70 4.95
C ARG A 362 -5.39 -30.19 4.88
N LEU A 363 -4.79 -29.62 3.86
CA LEU A 363 -4.99 -28.21 3.49
C LEU A 363 -6.18 -28.11 2.54
N LEU A 364 -7.04 -27.15 2.82
CA LEU A 364 -8.08 -26.69 1.89
C LEU A 364 -7.76 -25.24 1.52
N ARG A 365 -7.59 -24.98 0.24
CA ARG A 365 -7.49 -23.60 -0.26
C ARG A 365 -8.88 -23.06 -0.53
N PHE A 366 -9.07 -21.79 -0.21
CA PHE A 366 -10.34 -21.12 -0.46
C PHE A 366 -10.14 -19.77 -1.12
N GLU A 367 -11.08 -19.42 -1.97
CA GLU A 367 -11.15 -18.12 -2.65
C GLU A 367 -12.61 -17.70 -2.78
N PRO A 368 -12.93 -16.40 -2.80
CA PRO A 368 -14.30 -15.94 -2.96
C PRO A 368 -14.84 -16.32 -4.35
N VAL A 369 -16.13 -16.66 -4.40
CA VAL A 369 -16.82 -16.97 -5.66
C VAL A 369 -16.93 -15.73 -6.54
N SER A 370 -17.12 -14.57 -5.93
CA SER A 370 -17.19 -13.28 -6.63
C SER A 370 -16.11 -12.35 -6.10
N PRO A 371 -15.48 -11.52 -6.94
CA PRO A 371 -14.53 -10.53 -6.51
C PRO A 371 -15.17 -9.56 -5.50
N ASP A 372 -14.68 -9.60 -4.27
CA ASP A 372 -15.06 -8.68 -3.20
C ASP A 372 -13.79 -8.27 -2.44
N PRO A 373 -13.43 -6.97 -2.40
CA PRO A 373 -12.26 -6.49 -1.68
C PRO A 373 -12.28 -6.78 -0.18
N LEU A 374 -13.45 -7.10 0.38
CA LEU A 374 -13.61 -7.46 1.78
C LEU A 374 -13.55 -8.97 2.02
N ALA A 375 -13.66 -9.80 0.98
CA ALA A 375 -13.56 -11.24 1.08
C ALA A 375 -12.11 -11.70 1.22
N TYR A 376 -11.93 -12.86 1.85
CA TYR A 376 -10.62 -13.43 2.10
C TYR A 376 -10.26 -14.49 1.06
N THR A 377 -8.99 -14.60 0.74
CA THR A 377 -8.38 -15.78 0.13
C THR A 377 -7.50 -16.47 1.15
N GLY A 378 -7.26 -17.78 1.02
CA GLY A 378 -6.36 -18.44 1.97
C GLY A 378 -6.44 -19.94 2.03
N GLU A 379 -6.05 -20.45 3.19
CA GLU A 379 -5.90 -21.90 3.44
C GLU A 379 -6.45 -22.26 4.82
N LEU A 380 -7.06 -23.44 4.91
CA LEU A 380 -7.51 -24.09 6.13
C LEU A 380 -6.72 -25.38 6.33
N GLU A 381 -6.18 -25.61 7.52
CA GLU A 381 -5.63 -26.92 7.92
C GLU A 381 -6.69 -27.65 8.75
N VAL A 382 -7.14 -28.79 8.27
CA VAL A 382 -8.25 -29.54 8.85
C VAL A 382 -7.79 -30.96 9.16
N GLU A 383 -8.21 -31.50 10.30
CA GLU A 383 -8.04 -32.90 10.64
C GLU A 383 -9.02 -33.74 9.81
N GLU A 384 -8.51 -34.64 8.98
CA GLU A 384 -9.34 -35.36 7.98
C GLU A 384 -10.41 -36.24 8.61
N ALA A 385 -10.09 -36.95 9.71
CA ALA A 385 -11.01 -37.88 10.33
C ALA A 385 -12.22 -37.20 10.99
N THR A 386 -12.00 -36.07 11.65
CA THR A 386 -13.00 -35.41 12.50
C THR A 386 -13.57 -34.15 11.87
N GLY A 387 -12.92 -33.58 10.88
CA GLY A 387 -13.24 -32.26 10.33
C GLY A 387 -12.88 -31.11 11.27
N LYS A 388 -12.06 -31.34 12.31
CA LYS A 388 -11.67 -30.28 13.25
C LYS A 388 -10.72 -29.28 12.56
N LEU A 389 -11.03 -27.98 12.65
CA LEU A 389 -10.17 -26.91 12.16
C LEU A 389 -8.99 -26.71 13.11
N LEU A 390 -7.79 -26.72 12.56
CA LEU A 390 -6.54 -26.58 13.31
C LEU A 390 -5.92 -25.21 13.11
N LEU A 391 -5.91 -24.72 11.87
CA LEU A 391 -5.30 -23.47 11.48
C LEU A 391 -6.07 -22.86 10.30
N GLU A 392 -6.18 -21.54 10.30
CA GLU A 392 -6.68 -20.74 9.18
C GLU A 392 -5.65 -19.67 8.85
N ARG A 393 -5.25 -19.60 7.58
CA ARG A 393 -4.47 -18.49 7.03
C ARG A 393 -5.34 -17.79 6.01
N ARG A 394 -5.57 -16.51 6.18
CA ARG A 394 -6.40 -15.74 5.28
C ARG A 394 -5.81 -14.38 5.01
N GLU A 395 -6.02 -13.90 3.81
CA GLU A 395 -5.54 -12.58 3.41
C GLU A 395 -6.54 -11.88 2.50
N ARG A 396 -6.48 -10.57 2.52
CA ARG A 396 -7.22 -9.69 1.62
C ARG A 396 -6.39 -8.46 1.33
N SER A 397 -6.54 -7.94 0.13
CA SER A 397 -5.76 -6.81 -0.36
C SER A 397 -6.67 -5.82 -1.07
N ASP A 398 -6.12 -4.63 -1.33
CA ASP A 398 -6.83 -3.56 -2.01
C ASP A 398 -8.17 -3.15 -1.34
N MET A 399 -8.18 -3.19 -0.02
CA MET A 399 -9.37 -2.87 0.78
C MET A 399 -9.71 -1.38 0.71
N PRO A 400 -11.00 -1.03 0.73
CA PRO A 400 -11.42 0.36 0.84
C PRO A 400 -11.14 0.90 2.26
N GLY A 401 -10.69 2.15 2.35
CA GLY A 401 -10.43 2.85 3.62
C GLY A 401 -8.96 2.88 4.00
N THR A 402 -8.71 3.08 5.28
CA THR A 402 -7.38 3.25 5.88
C THR A 402 -6.53 1.98 5.79
N VAL A 403 -7.13 0.83 6.09
CA VAL A 403 -6.47 -0.48 6.00
C VAL A 403 -6.51 -0.95 4.55
N LYS A 404 -5.35 -1.15 3.94
CA LYS A 404 -5.22 -1.53 2.53
C LYS A 404 -5.08 -3.02 2.32
N SER A 405 -4.43 -3.70 3.23
CA SER A 405 -4.28 -5.14 3.20
C SER A 405 -4.22 -5.70 4.61
N GLU A 406 -4.67 -6.93 4.74
CA GLU A 406 -4.65 -7.66 5.98
C GLU A 406 -4.34 -9.14 5.70
N ARG A 407 -3.46 -9.70 6.49
CA ARG A 407 -3.18 -11.12 6.52
C ARG A 407 -3.36 -11.62 7.93
N GLU A 408 -4.18 -12.62 8.12
CA GLU A 408 -4.47 -13.20 9.43
C GLU A 408 -4.07 -14.67 9.49
N ILE A 409 -3.63 -15.08 10.66
CA ILE A 409 -3.32 -16.46 11.01
C ILE A 409 -4.07 -16.77 12.30
N LEU A 410 -5.04 -17.70 12.22
CA LEU A 410 -5.83 -18.12 13.35
C LEU A 410 -5.42 -19.55 13.72
N ILE A 411 -4.95 -19.74 14.95
CA ILE A 411 -4.59 -21.04 15.50
C ILE A 411 -5.72 -21.48 16.41
N TYR A 412 -6.27 -22.66 16.14
CA TYR A 412 -7.41 -23.22 16.88
C TYR A 412 -6.94 -24.22 17.93
N GLY A 413 -7.32 -24.03 19.18
CA GLY A 413 -7.12 -24.93 20.30
C GLY A 413 -8.42 -25.53 20.79
N GLU A 414 -8.34 -26.67 21.49
CA GLU A 414 -9.48 -27.26 22.19
C GLU A 414 -9.69 -26.50 23.52
N VAL A 415 -10.86 -25.90 23.69
CA VAL A 415 -11.23 -25.07 24.84
C VAL A 415 -12.18 -25.81 25.80
N ALA A 416 -12.83 -26.84 25.32
CA ALA A 416 -13.60 -27.85 26.05
C ALA A 416 -13.60 -29.13 25.21
N PRO A 417 -13.94 -30.31 25.78
CA PRO A 417 -13.98 -31.56 25.01
C PRO A 417 -14.80 -31.44 23.73
N GLY A 418 -14.17 -31.61 22.57
CA GLY A 418 -14.80 -31.49 21.26
C GLY A 418 -15.00 -30.07 20.74
N VAL A 419 -14.81 -29.03 21.55
CA VAL A 419 -15.00 -27.63 21.18
C VAL A 419 -13.68 -26.95 20.86
N ARG A 420 -13.51 -26.49 19.64
CA ARG A 420 -12.33 -25.69 19.26
C ARG A 420 -12.69 -24.24 19.01
N ARG A 421 -11.81 -23.35 19.45
CA ARG A 421 -11.87 -21.88 19.23
C ARG A 421 -10.51 -21.35 18.86
N PRO A 422 -10.43 -20.18 18.22
CA PRO A 422 -9.15 -19.50 18.05
C PRO A 422 -8.52 -19.23 19.43
N VAL A 423 -7.32 -19.77 19.66
CA VAL A 423 -6.53 -19.50 20.86
C VAL A 423 -5.48 -18.43 20.60
N THR A 424 -5.09 -18.25 19.32
CA THR A 424 -4.22 -17.17 18.89
C THR A 424 -4.71 -16.65 17.55
N VAL A 425 -4.80 -15.34 17.42
CA VAL A 425 -5.07 -14.64 16.16
C VAL A 425 -3.93 -13.65 15.93
N GLN A 426 -3.20 -13.81 14.86
CA GLN A 426 -2.15 -12.87 14.44
C GLN A 426 -2.61 -12.17 13.17
N SER A 427 -2.58 -10.85 13.12
CA SER A 427 -2.82 -10.10 11.90
C SER A 427 -1.65 -9.19 11.55
N PHE A 428 -1.42 -9.04 10.26
CA PHE A 428 -0.43 -8.14 9.67
C PHE A 428 -1.19 -7.21 8.74
N GLU A 429 -1.27 -5.96 9.11
CA GLU A 429 -2.05 -4.96 8.41
C GLU A 429 -1.15 -3.88 7.82
N ARG A 430 -1.55 -3.33 6.69
CA ARG A 430 -0.94 -2.14 6.09
C ARG A 430 -1.95 -1.02 6.09
N TRP A 431 -1.59 0.08 6.73
CA TRP A 431 -2.42 1.27 6.79
C TRP A 431 -1.80 2.39 6.00
N VAL A 432 -2.62 3.16 5.31
CA VAL A 432 -2.21 4.42 4.70
C VAL A 432 -2.49 5.54 5.69
N SER A 433 -1.48 6.39 5.90
CA SER A 433 -1.62 7.60 6.70
C SER A 433 -0.98 8.79 5.96
N ALA A 434 -1.25 10.00 6.41
CA ALA A 434 -0.52 11.17 5.92
C ALA A 434 0.96 11.05 6.31
N GLY A 435 1.81 10.91 5.31
CA GLY A 435 3.24 10.64 5.48
C GLY A 435 3.63 9.20 5.17
N GLY A 436 2.71 8.38 4.59
CA GLY A 436 3.01 7.10 3.99
C GLY A 436 2.33 5.89 4.60
N VAL A 437 2.95 4.72 4.48
CA VAL A 437 2.40 3.44 4.94
C VAL A 437 2.89 3.10 6.33
N ILE A 438 1.97 2.64 7.16
CA ILE A 438 2.22 2.10 8.49
C ILE A 438 1.94 0.60 8.44
N GLN A 439 2.82 -0.20 9.02
CA GLN A 439 2.59 -1.61 9.27
C GLN A 439 2.12 -1.81 10.70
N VAL A 440 1.05 -2.57 10.88
CA VAL A 440 0.52 -2.94 12.19
C VAL A 440 0.48 -4.45 12.29
N GLN A 441 1.12 -4.97 13.31
CA GLN A 441 1.03 -6.38 13.67
C GLN A 441 0.17 -6.46 14.92
N ARG A 442 -0.83 -7.32 14.91
CA ARG A 442 -1.69 -7.59 16.06
C ARG A 442 -1.56 -9.05 16.44
N ARG A 443 -1.53 -9.32 17.74
CA ARG A 443 -1.60 -10.67 18.27
C ARG A 443 -2.62 -10.70 19.39
N PHE A 444 -3.73 -11.38 19.15
CA PHE A 444 -4.65 -11.79 20.20
C PHE A 444 -4.25 -13.17 20.71
N THR A 445 -4.15 -13.32 22.02
CA THR A 445 -3.93 -14.61 22.67
C THR A 445 -5.02 -14.82 23.70
N TYR A 446 -5.76 -15.91 23.56
CA TYR A 446 -6.83 -16.28 24.48
C TYR A 446 -6.38 -17.44 25.36
N ARG A 447 -6.70 -17.36 26.64
CA ARG A 447 -6.35 -18.38 27.64
C ARG A 447 -7.37 -18.42 28.77
N ASP A 448 -7.25 -19.38 29.65
CA ASP A 448 -8.11 -19.55 30.85
C ASP A 448 -9.59 -19.62 30.43
N PHE A 449 -9.89 -20.48 29.48
CA PHE A 449 -11.23 -20.66 28.95
C PHE A 449 -12.14 -21.35 29.97
N GLU A 450 -13.34 -20.82 30.16
CA GLU A 450 -14.41 -21.42 30.92
C GLU A 450 -15.65 -21.47 30.04
N VAL A 451 -16.11 -22.68 29.69
CA VAL A 451 -17.28 -22.89 28.82
C VAL A 451 -18.46 -23.27 29.69
N ASN A 452 -19.60 -22.59 29.52
CA ASN A 452 -20.84 -22.79 30.24
C ASN A 452 -20.66 -22.69 31.78
N GLY A 453 -19.79 -21.78 32.25
CA GLY A 453 -19.48 -21.59 33.66
C GLY A 453 -20.70 -21.06 34.46
N GLU A 454 -20.95 -21.59 35.62
CA GLU A 454 -22.08 -21.21 36.49
C GLU A 454 -22.01 -19.73 36.93
N ARG A 455 -20.80 -19.17 37.06
CA ARG A 455 -20.57 -17.78 37.47
C ARG A 455 -20.58 -16.77 36.32
N PHE A 456 -20.82 -17.20 35.10
CA PHE A 456 -20.73 -16.33 33.91
C PHE A 456 -21.58 -15.05 34.07
N GLU A 457 -22.88 -15.17 34.39
CA GLU A 457 -23.76 -14.02 34.48
C GLU A 457 -23.39 -13.09 35.64
N ALA A 458 -22.99 -13.65 36.79
CA ALA A 458 -22.54 -12.85 37.94
C ALA A 458 -21.27 -12.05 37.59
N GLU A 459 -20.28 -12.68 37.01
CA GLU A 459 -19.03 -12.04 36.64
C GLU A 459 -19.20 -11.01 35.49
N ARG A 460 -20.05 -11.31 34.52
CA ARG A 460 -20.45 -10.37 33.47
C ARG A 460 -21.20 -9.16 34.03
N GLY A 461 -22.09 -9.39 35.00
CA GLY A 461 -22.79 -8.33 35.73
C GLY A 461 -21.82 -7.40 36.47
N VAL A 462 -20.86 -7.97 37.19
CA VAL A 462 -19.78 -7.20 37.85
C VAL A 462 -18.93 -6.44 36.81
N ALA A 463 -18.63 -7.04 35.64
CA ALA A 463 -17.90 -6.37 34.57
C ALA A 463 -18.66 -5.15 34.06
N ARG A 464 -19.96 -5.28 33.81
CA ARG A 464 -20.82 -4.20 33.31
C ARG A 464 -21.02 -3.05 34.32
N THR A 465 -20.90 -3.29 35.61
CA THR A 465 -20.99 -2.26 36.65
C THR A 465 -19.64 -1.66 37.05
N SER A 466 -18.54 -2.27 36.65
CA SER A 466 -17.17 -1.82 36.97
C SER A 466 -16.88 -0.42 36.41
N LYS A 467 -15.82 0.25 36.92
CA LYS A 467 -15.30 1.53 36.36
C LYS A 467 -14.30 1.33 35.20
N ALA A 468 -13.99 0.09 34.85
CA ALA A 468 -13.01 -0.20 33.80
C ALA A 468 -13.64 -0.03 32.42
N THR A 469 -12.83 0.32 31.42
CA THR A 469 -13.25 0.44 30.05
C THR A 469 -13.79 -0.89 29.51
N MET A 470 -14.92 -0.85 28.83
CA MET A 470 -15.56 -2.03 28.25
C MET A 470 -15.86 -1.80 26.77
N LEU A 471 -15.69 -2.84 25.97
CA LEU A 471 -15.96 -2.82 24.53
C LEU A 471 -16.92 -3.95 24.16
N LYS A 472 -17.72 -3.71 23.13
CA LYS A 472 -18.53 -4.71 22.44
C LYS A 472 -17.98 -4.90 21.04
N VAL A 473 -17.71 -6.14 20.65
CA VAL A 473 -17.20 -6.47 19.33
C VAL A 473 -18.39 -6.73 18.41
N THR A 474 -18.62 -5.83 17.45
CA THR A 474 -19.73 -5.92 16.48
C THR A 474 -19.19 -6.22 15.08
N PRO A 475 -20.02 -6.55 14.09
CA PRO A 475 -19.58 -6.73 12.70
C PRO A 475 -18.92 -5.48 12.11
N GLU A 476 -19.35 -4.30 12.56
CA GLU A 476 -18.81 -3.02 12.09
C GLU A 476 -17.56 -2.59 12.88
N GLY A 477 -17.07 -3.40 13.82
CA GLY A 477 -15.90 -3.14 14.66
C GLY A 477 -16.20 -3.07 16.15
N ALA A 478 -15.15 -2.84 16.95
CA ALA A 478 -15.27 -2.69 18.38
C ALA A 478 -15.90 -1.32 18.75
N ARG A 479 -16.80 -1.34 19.69
CA ARG A 479 -17.50 -0.15 20.19
C ARG A 479 -17.36 -0.05 21.70
N TYR A 480 -17.14 1.16 22.20
CA TYR A 480 -17.07 1.40 23.63
C TYR A 480 -18.45 1.38 24.26
N TYR A 481 -18.47 0.97 25.51
CA TYR A 481 -19.61 1.20 26.38
C TYR A 481 -19.42 2.54 27.10
N THR A 482 -20.34 3.46 26.95
CA THR A 482 -20.39 4.71 27.71
C THR A 482 -21.23 4.50 28.97
N ARG A 483 -20.73 4.95 30.10
CA ARG A 483 -21.44 4.90 31.37
C ARG A 483 -22.47 6.01 31.42
N GLN A 484 -23.70 5.66 31.79
CA GLN A 484 -24.78 6.60 32.00
C GLN A 484 -24.77 7.11 33.45
N GLU A 485 -25.53 8.17 33.74
CA GLU A 485 -25.64 8.75 35.09
C GLU A 485 -26.22 7.76 36.11
N ASP A 486 -27.09 6.87 35.68
CA ASP A 486 -27.68 5.80 36.50
C ASP A 486 -26.71 4.62 36.76
N GLY A 487 -25.50 4.69 36.24
CA GLY A 487 -24.49 3.64 36.37
C GLY A 487 -24.61 2.53 35.32
N SER A 488 -25.67 2.51 34.52
CA SER A 488 -25.81 1.58 33.39
C SER A 488 -24.79 1.88 32.27
N ARG A 489 -24.61 0.93 31.34
CA ARG A 489 -23.72 1.11 30.20
C ARG A 489 -24.51 1.03 28.91
N LYS A 490 -24.31 2.01 28.03
CA LYS A 490 -24.86 2.04 26.68
C LYS A 490 -23.74 1.88 25.70
N VAL A 491 -23.93 1.04 24.68
CA VAL A 491 -22.97 0.87 23.56
C VAL A 491 -23.01 2.13 22.70
N GLU A 492 -21.85 2.66 22.35
CA GLU A 492 -21.75 3.79 21.41
C GLU A 492 -22.28 3.38 20.03
N GLU A 493 -23.00 4.29 19.37
CA GLU A 493 -23.60 4.01 18.05
C GLU A 493 -22.55 3.86 16.95
N LYS A 494 -21.40 4.56 17.07
CA LYS A 494 -20.31 4.55 16.12
C LYS A 494 -19.00 4.20 16.78
N PRO A 495 -18.07 3.55 16.07
CA PRO A 495 -16.70 3.37 16.53
C PRO A 495 -16.06 4.74 16.80
N ARG A 496 -15.26 4.84 17.84
CA ARG A 496 -14.54 6.06 18.15
C ARG A 496 -13.33 6.16 17.20
N SER A 497 -13.34 7.15 16.34
CA SER A 497 -12.27 7.41 15.36
C SER A 497 -11.36 8.57 15.76
N SER A 498 -11.78 9.44 16.65
CA SER A 498 -11.06 10.66 16.99
C SER A 498 -10.61 10.71 18.45
N GLY A 499 -9.60 11.50 18.71
CA GLY A 499 -9.07 11.75 20.05
C GLY A 499 -8.35 13.09 20.15
N ARG A 500 -8.16 13.54 21.38
CA ARG A 500 -7.42 14.75 21.74
C ARG A 500 -6.39 14.43 22.79
N ALA A 501 -5.27 15.14 22.72
CA ALA A 501 -4.24 15.01 23.73
C ALA A 501 -3.53 16.35 23.99
N LEU A 502 -3.04 16.52 25.19
CA LEU A 502 -1.98 17.49 25.48
C LEU A 502 -0.64 16.83 25.20
N ALA A 503 0.18 17.47 24.39
CA ALA A 503 1.54 17.04 24.11
C ALA A 503 2.52 18.12 24.60
N GLY A 504 3.56 17.71 25.29
CA GLY A 504 4.65 18.56 25.69
C GLY A 504 5.98 17.92 25.32
N VAL A 505 6.96 18.73 24.94
CA VAL A 505 8.31 18.25 24.73
C VAL A 505 9.31 19.32 25.18
N VAL A 506 10.33 18.88 25.89
CA VAL A 506 11.51 19.72 26.18
C VAL A 506 12.65 19.19 25.37
N LEU A 507 13.09 19.95 24.37
CA LEU A 507 14.22 19.62 23.51
C LEU A 507 15.47 20.18 24.14
N VAL A 508 16.55 19.40 24.14
CA VAL A 508 17.88 19.81 24.56
C VAL A 508 18.86 19.51 23.44
N ASP A 509 19.38 20.53 22.80
CA ASP A 509 20.40 20.36 21.76
C ASP A 509 21.27 21.65 21.67
N PRO A 510 22.59 21.56 21.83
CA PRO A 510 23.51 22.71 21.72
C PRO A 510 23.46 23.41 20.35
N GLY A 511 22.89 22.76 19.33
CA GLY A 511 22.71 23.33 17.99
C GLY A 511 21.46 24.19 17.83
N LEU A 512 20.56 24.18 18.81
CA LEU A 512 19.36 25.01 18.82
C LEU A 512 19.61 26.38 19.50
N THR A 513 18.77 27.35 19.20
CA THR A 513 18.75 28.66 19.83
C THR A 513 17.32 28.96 20.28
N PRO A 514 17.00 28.92 21.61
CA PRO A 514 17.89 28.54 22.73
C PRO A 514 18.22 27.03 22.75
N PRO A 515 19.30 26.61 23.42
CA PRO A 515 19.70 25.19 23.48
C PRO A 515 18.70 24.27 24.21
N VAL A 516 17.87 24.85 25.05
CA VAL A 516 16.77 24.17 25.74
C VAL A 516 15.47 24.80 25.30
N MET A 517 14.57 24.00 24.72
CA MET A 517 13.35 24.49 24.10
C MET A 517 12.15 23.72 24.61
N PRO A 518 11.37 24.30 25.51
CA PRO A 518 10.09 23.74 25.91
C PRO A 518 9.03 24.04 24.85
N LEU A 519 8.33 23.00 24.39
CA LEU A 519 7.22 23.08 23.46
C LEU A 519 6.02 22.37 24.08
N GLY A 520 4.86 23.00 24.06
CA GLY A 520 3.61 22.41 24.56
C GLY A 520 2.46 22.75 23.63
N GLY A 521 1.58 21.80 23.41
CA GLY A 521 0.50 22.00 22.45
C GLY A 521 -0.64 21.03 22.58
N LEU A 522 -1.62 21.22 21.72
CA LEU A 522 -2.79 20.38 21.56
C LEU A 522 -2.60 19.49 20.34
N LEU A 523 -2.79 18.20 20.52
CA LEU A 523 -2.87 17.21 19.46
C LEU A 523 -4.33 16.84 19.24
N TYR A 524 -4.77 16.87 18.00
CA TYR A 524 -6.02 16.30 17.53
C TYR A 524 -5.74 15.28 16.44
N PHE A 525 -6.48 14.18 16.48
CA PHE A 525 -6.44 13.18 15.40
C PHE A 525 -7.83 12.57 15.19
N ASP A 526 -8.12 12.22 13.95
CA ASP A 526 -9.31 11.50 13.53
C ASP A 526 -8.93 10.56 12.38
N TYR A 527 -9.21 9.28 12.56
CA TYR A 527 -8.85 8.24 11.57
C TYR A 527 -9.97 7.90 10.59
N ASP A 528 -11.16 8.44 10.81
CA ASP A 528 -12.32 8.23 9.95
C ASP A 528 -13.21 9.48 9.90
N ALA A 529 -12.59 10.63 9.65
CA ALA A 529 -13.31 11.90 9.57
C ALA A 529 -14.45 11.80 8.55
N PHE A 530 -15.59 12.24 8.97
CA PHE A 530 -16.85 12.19 8.21
C PHE A 530 -17.35 10.78 7.86
N GLY A 531 -16.82 9.70 8.45
CA GLY A 531 -17.16 8.30 8.10
C GLY A 531 -16.70 7.87 6.72
N LYS A 532 -15.68 8.54 6.16
CA LYS A 532 -15.15 8.30 4.79
C LYS A 532 -13.75 7.72 4.78
N GLY A 533 -13.22 7.30 5.92
CA GLY A 533 -11.84 6.81 6.04
C GLY A 533 -10.79 7.92 5.86
N ILE A 534 -11.19 9.18 5.91
CA ILE A 534 -10.27 10.31 5.83
C ILE A 534 -9.57 10.45 7.17
N GLN A 535 -8.24 10.56 7.14
CA GLN A 535 -7.45 10.76 8.34
C GLN A 535 -7.03 12.22 8.47
N LEU A 536 -7.22 12.77 9.66
CA LEU A 536 -6.81 14.10 10.03
C LEU A 536 -5.89 14.04 11.26
N ASN A 537 -4.77 14.74 11.21
CA ASN A 537 -3.90 14.94 12.36
C ASN A 537 -3.50 16.40 12.42
N ALA A 538 -3.53 16.99 13.61
CA ALA A 538 -3.06 18.35 13.82
C ALA A 538 -2.40 18.47 15.19
N LEU A 539 -1.20 19.05 15.24
CA LEU A 539 -0.51 19.45 16.44
C LEU A 539 -0.25 20.95 16.36
N THR A 540 -0.74 21.67 17.34
CA THR A 540 -0.43 23.09 17.51
C THR A 540 0.31 23.31 18.82
N ALA A 541 1.50 23.86 18.74
CA ALA A 541 2.41 24.10 19.86
C ALA A 541 3.05 25.49 19.74
N VAL A 542 2.23 26.53 19.55
CA VAL A 542 2.61 27.95 19.44
C VAL A 542 3.69 28.22 18.38
N VAL A 543 4.87 27.62 18.53
CA VAL A 543 6.05 27.83 17.67
C VAL A 543 6.31 26.69 16.69
N PHE A 544 5.69 25.52 16.90
CA PHE A 544 5.75 24.38 16.00
C PHE A 544 4.33 23.88 15.74
N ASN A 545 3.91 23.96 14.51
CA ASN A 545 2.58 23.55 14.09
C ASN A 545 2.69 22.56 12.95
N THR A 546 1.92 21.49 13.00
CA THR A 546 1.82 20.56 11.90
C THR A 546 0.38 20.08 11.76
N ALA A 547 -0.04 19.92 10.51
CA ALA A 547 -1.34 19.36 10.18
C ALA A 547 -1.17 18.40 9.00
N SER A 548 -1.94 17.33 8.97
CA SER A 548 -1.93 16.39 7.86
C SER A 548 -3.31 15.81 7.59
N ILE A 549 -3.56 15.52 6.33
CA ILE A 549 -4.74 14.82 5.85
C ILE A 549 -4.30 13.66 4.96
N ALA A 550 -4.94 12.50 5.11
CA ALA A 550 -4.82 11.41 4.16
C ALA A 550 -6.21 10.96 3.69
N ILE A 551 -6.36 10.84 2.40
CA ILE A 551 -7.60 10.43 1.74
C ILE A 551 -7.31 9.16 0.96
N PRO A 552 -7.65 7.98 1.50
CA PRO A 552 -7.48 6.73 0.80
C PRO A 552 -8.33 6.68 -0.48
N ARG A 553 -7.74 6.23 -1.58
CA ARG A 553 -8.40 6.11 -2.90
C ARG A 553 -9.06 7.41 -3.40
N ALA A 554 -8.44 8.54 -3.13
CA ALA A 554 -8.94 9.84 -3.58
C ALA A 554 -9.12 9.93 -5.10
N LEU A 555 -8.23 9.27 -5.86
CA LEU A 555 -8.24 9.21 -7.31
C LEU A 555 -8.15 7.75 -7.76
N GLY A 556 -9.26 7.03 -7.74
CA GLY A 556 -9.33 5.61 -8.11
C GLY A 556 -8.51 4.73 -7.18
N SER A 557 -7.40 4.17 -7.65
CA SER A 557 -6.49 3.35 -6.85
C SER A 557 -5.38 4.16 -6.14
N PHE A 558 -5.36 5.48 -6.30
CA PHE A 558 -4.36 6.34 -5.68
C PHE A 558 -4.87 6.94 -4.37
N ASP A 559 -4.02 6.92 -3.36
CA ASP A 559 -4.21 7.61 -2.10
C ASP A 559 -3.62 9.02 -2.19
N PHE A 560 -4.33 10.00 -1.67
CA PHE A 560 -3.87 11.37 -1.59
C PHE A 560 -3.48 11.71 -0.16
N GLY A 561 -2.35 12.39 0.01
CA GLY A 561 -1.89 12.95 1.27
C GLY A 561 -1.55 14.44 1.12
N ALA A 562 -1.81 15.21 2.17
CA ALA A 562 -1.26 16.54 2.30
C ALA A 562 -0.77 16.77 3.72
N ASN A 563 0.33 17.47 3.87
CA ASN A 563 0.87 17.87 5.16
C ASN A 563 1.35 19.31 5.12
N ALA A 564 1.15 20.00 6.22
CA ALA A 564 1.68 21.34 6.43
C ALA A 564 2.48 21.37 7.73
N THR A 565 3.64 21.98 7.71
CA THR A 565 4.49 22.16 8.91
C THR A 565 5.03 23.58 8.93
N ALA A 566 5.00 24.20 10.09
CA ALA A 566 5.59 25.52 10.30
C ALA A 566 6.43 25.51 11.58
N LEU A 567 7.69 25.90 11.48
CA LEU A 567 8.58 26.17 12.59
C LEU A 567 8.83 27.67 12.66
N LEU A 568 8.17 28.32 13.61
CA LEU A 568 8.27 29.77 13.81
C LEU A 568 9.50 30.17 14.64
N LEU A 569 10.12 29.18 15.31
CA LEU A 569 11.38 29.40 16.00
C LEU A 569 12.51 29.48 14.98
N LYS A 570 13.45 30.35 15.30
CA LYS A 570 14.68 30.54 14.55
C LYS A 570 15.71 29.47 14.95
N THR A 571 16.18 28.71 13.99
CA THR A 571 17.37 27.86 14.16
C THR A 571 18.59 28.53 13.58
N THR A 572 19.76 28.39 14.22
CA THR A 572 21.01 28.99 13.73
C THR A 572 21.89 27.89 13.11
N GLU A 573 22.22 28.06 11.84
CA GLU A 573 23.18 27.22 11.12
C GLU A 573 24.55 27.89 11.05
N ARG A 574 25.62 27.11 11.31
CA ARG A 574 27.01 27.56 11.30
C ARG A 574 27.86 26.73 10.35
N PRO A 575 28.76 27.33 9.54
CA PRO A 575 29.62 26.60 8.64
C PRO A 575 30.68 25.77 9.35
N VAL A 576 31.09 24.66 8.76
CA VAL A 576 32.27 23.91 9.14
C VAL A 576 33.49 24.49 8.43
N VAL A 577 34.44 24.95 9.17
CA VAL A 577 35.67 25.55 8.63
C VAL A 577 36.87 24.85 9.25
N LYS A 578 37.76 24.29 8.43
CA LYS A 578 38.99 23.60 8.86
C LYS A 578 38.76 22.53 9.95
N GLY A 579 37.64 21.77 9.84
CA GLY A 579 37.33 20.71 10.79
C GLY A 579 36.75 21.18 12.12
N GLY A 580 36.21 22.40 12.20
CA GLY A 580 35.51 22.92 13.37
C GLY A 580 34.29 23.76 12.97
N LEU A 581 33.35 23.95 13.88
CA LEU A 581 32.25 24.88 13.68
C LEU A 581 32.74 26.32 13.79
N SER A 582 32.38 27.10 12.79
CA SER A 582 32.73 28.55 12.80
C SER A 582 31.87 29.34 13.81
N ASP A 583 32.50 30.22 14.56
CA ASP A 583 31.81 31.24 15.36
C ASP A 583 31.44 32.49 14.55
N HIS A 584 31.73 32.49 13.24
CA HIS A 584 31.42 33.56 12.31
C HIS A 584 30.18 33.22 11.46
N ASP A 585 29.44 34.24 11.10
CA ASP A 585 28.44 34.23 10.00
C ASP A 585 27.34 33.19 10.15
N GLY A 586 26.89 32.96 11.38
CA GLY A 586 25.72 32.13 11.62
C GLY A 586 24.47 32.71 10.92
N VAL A 587 23.72 31.86 10.26
CA VAL A 587 22.48 32.22 9.58
C VAL A 587 21.28 31.63 10.35
N GLY A 588 20.36 32.51 10.72
CA GLY A 588 19.11 32.12 11.34
C GLY A 588 18.08 31.77 10.28
N ARG A 589 17.40 30.64 10.46
CA ARG A 589 16.37 30.10 9.53
C ARG A 589 15.06 29.85 10.26
N ARG A 590 13.96 30.28 9.64
CA ARG A 590 12.59 29.83 9.92
C ARG A 590 12.05 29.16 8.69
N PHE A 591 11.22 28.17 8.85
CA PHE A 591 10.65 27.49 7.68
C PHE A 591 9.19 27.14 7.84
N GLY A 592 8.48 27.15 6.70
CA GLY A 592 7.15 26.57 6.54
C GLY A 592 7.17 25.62 5.35
N GLN A 593 6.44 24.54 5.41
CA GLN A 593 6.35 23.53 4.36
C GLN A 593 4.91 23.09 4.14
N LEU A 594 4.52 22.98 2.89
CA LEU A 594 3.32 22.29 2.43
C LEU A 594 3.76 21.15 1.52
N GLY A 595 3.46 19.91 1.89
CA GLY A 595 3.68 18.71 1.08
C GLY A 595 2.36 18.17 0.56
N LEU A 596 2.34 17.81 -0.71
CA LEU A 596 1.25 17.09 -1.38
C LEU A 596 1.80 15.74 -1.84
N GLU A 597 1.06 14.67 -1.62
CA GLU A 597 1.49 13.30 -1.90
C GLU A 597 0.42 12.54 -2.64
N LEU A 598 0.82 11.77 -3.63
CA LEU A 598 -0.02 10.81 -4.34
C LEU A 598 0.70 9.46 -4.35
N GLY A 599 0.08 8.44 -3.76
CA GLY A 599 0.68 7.12 -3.61
C GLY A 599 -0.24 6.00 -4.09
N ARG A 600 0.37 4.90 -4.55
CA ARG A 600 -0.35 3.69 -4.96
C ARG A 600 0.37 2.44 -4.48
N ASP A 601 -0.41 1.51 -3.92
CA ASP A 601 0.07 0.17 -3.61
C ASP A 601 0.07 -0.69 -4.88
N LEU A 602 1.21 -1.32 -5.16
CA LEU A 602 1.44 -2.17 -6.33
C LEU A 602 1.31 -3.68 -6.01
N GLY A 603 0.93 -4.03 -4.78
CA GLY A 603 0.88 -5.41 -4.31
C GLY A 603 2.21 -5.91 -3.73
N LEU A 604 2.22 -7.12 -3.13
CA LEU A 604 3.40 -7.79 -2.54
C LEU A 604 4.24 -6.90 -1.59
N GLY A 605 3.62 -5.87 -1.01
CA GLY A 605 4.32 -4.94 -0.12
C GLY A 605 5.01 -3.75 -0.82
N PHE A 606 4.93 -3.65 -2.14
CA PHE A 606 5.46 -2.51 -2.88
C PHE A 606 4.50 -1.33 -2.91
N ARG A 607 5.04 -0.12 -2.80
CA ARG A 607 4.33 1.14 -2.97
C ARG A 607 5.16 2.14 -3.74
N LEU A 608 4.52 2.87 -4.64
CA LEU A 608 5.09 4.00 -5.36
C LEU A 608 4.40 5.28 -4.91
N GLU A 609 5.18 6.34 -4.70
CA GLU A 609 4.70 7.64 -4.21
C GLU A 609 5.36 8.77 -5.00
N GLY A 610 4.53 9.70 -5.46
CA GLY A 610 4.97 11.02 -5.94
C GLY A 610 4.64 12.08 -4.92
N ARG A 611 5.60 12.96 -4.61
CA ARG A 611 5.42 14.02 -3.62
C ARG A 611 5.90 15.36 -4.18
N GLY A 612 5.13 16.41 -3.94
CA GLY A 612 5.50 17.80 -4.20
C GLY A 612 5.57 18.57 -2.89
N ASP A 613 6.72 19.15 -2.58
CA ASP A 613 6.93 19.99 -1.40
C ASP A 613 7.11 21.44 -1.81
N PHE A 614 6.42 22.32 -1.11
CA PHE A 614 6.50 23.77 -1.21
C PHE A 614 7.06 24.29 0.12
N GLU A 615 8.31 24.68 0.13
CA GLU A 615 9.02 25.11 1.33
C GLU A 615 9.28 26.60 1.26
N VAL A 616 8.89 27.36 2.28
CA VAL A 616 9.17 28.78 2.44
C VAL A 616 10.24 28.93 3.52
N ASP A 617 11.39 29.44 3.13
CA ASP A 617 12.48 29.74 4.02
C ASP A 617 12.57 31.25 4.24
N ASP A 618 12.68 31.67 5.50
CA ASP A 618 12.97 33.03 5.92
C ASP A 618 14.31 33.05 6.62
N TYR A 619 15.29 33.77 6.02
CA TYR A 619 16.63 33.85 6.49
C TYR A 619 16.88 35.19 7.20
N SER A 620 17.58 35.13 8.30
CA SER A 620 17.93 36.28 9.11
C SER A 620 19.32 36.10 9.70
N GLN A 621 19.86 37.11 10.36
CA GLN A 621 21.09 36.96 11.10
C GLN A 621 20.91 35.92 12.21
N GLY A 622 21.83 34.97 12.24
CA GLY A 622 21.92 33.93 13.28
C GLY A 622 22.65 34.44 14.50
N ASP A 623 22.62 33.60 15.53
CA ASP A 623 23.41 33.80 16.72
C ASP A 623 24.86 33.34 16.43
N SER A 624 25.76 34.28 16.24
CA SER A 624 27.19 34.07 16.02
C SER A 624 28.00 35.11 16.76
N LYS A 625 29.19 34.69 17.25
CA LYS A 625 30.07 35.53 18.03
C LYS A 625 30.66 36.67 17.18
N TYR A 626 30.94 36.38 15.93
CA TYR A 626 31.52 37.34 14.97
C TYR A 626 30.75 37.35 13.66
N ARG A 627 30.75 38.47 12.98
CA ARG A 627 30.21 38.63 11.64
C ARG A 627 31.22 39.27 10.71
N THR A 628 31.41 38.69 9.55
CA THR A 628 32.27 39.25 8.51
C THR A 628 31.60 40.48 7.89
N PRO A 629 32.28 41.62 7.79
CA PRO A 629 31.75 42.78 7.12
C PRO A 629 31.36 42.46 5.67
N GLY A 630 30.15 42.88 5.26
CA GLY A 630 29.65 42.66 3.91
C GLY A 630 29.07 41.23 3.70
N TYR A 631 28.87 40.41 4.73
CA TYR A 631 28.20 39.14 4.61
C TYR A 631 26.75 39.32 4.17
N ALA A 632 26.41 38.78 2.99
CA ALA A 632 25.06 38.74 2.46
C ALA A 632 24.32 37.48 2.95
N LEU A 633 23.09 37.65 3.38
CA LEU A 633 22.21 36.53 3.77
C LEU A 633 21.70 35.77 2.53
N PRO A 634 21.37 34.47 2.67
CA PRO A 634 20.69 33.70 1.60
C PRO A 634 19.37 34.37 1.20
N PRO A 635 18.95 34.22 -0.06
CA PRO A 635 17.65 34.71 -0.50
C PRO A 635 16.53 33.95 0.18
N SER A 636 15.65 34.65 0.89
CA SER A 636 14.40 34.11 1.43
C SER A 636 13.40 33.86 0.29
N GLY A 637 12.57 32.83 0.39
CA GLY A 637 11.55 32.58 -0.59
C GLY A 637 11.08 31.15 -0.71
N LEU A 638 10.37 30.85 -1.78
CA LEU A 638 9.73 29.57 -2.03
C LEU A 638 10.67 28.60 -2.75
N THR A 639 10.96 27.48 -2.11
CA THR A 639 11.58 26.30 -2.73
C THR A 639 10.50 25.29 -3.11
N ARG A 640 10.59 24.69 -4.29
CA ARG A 640 9.72 23.64 -4.77
C ARG A 640 10.52 22.37 -4.95
N VAL A 641 10.02 21.25 -4.45
CA VAL A 641 10.71 19.96 -4.55
C VAL A 641 9.72 18.92 -5.00
N GLY A 642 9.99 18.26 -6.12
CA GLY A 642 9.31 17.05 -6.56
C GLY A 642 10.12 15.82 -6.14
N THR A 643 9.48 14.80 -5.60
CA THR A 643 10.14 13.55 -5.21
C THR A 643 9.34 12.35 -5.69
N LEU A 644 10.01 11.39 -6.31
CA LEU A 644 9.47 10.07 -6.59
C LEU A 644 10.13 9.07 -5.63
N GLN A 645 9.32 8.27 -4.94
CA GLN A 645 9.77 7.31 -3.95
C GLN A 645 9.15 5.94 -4.20
N GLY A 646 9.97 4.91 -4.15
CA GLY A 646 9.55 3.52 -4.06
C GLY A 646 9.82 2.97 -2.67
N SER A 647 8.90 2.19 -2.11
CA SER A 647 9.09 1.49 -0.85
C SER A 647 8.61 0.04 -0.94
N TRP A 648 9.29 -0.85 -0.23
CA TRP A 648 8.90 -2.25 -0.08
C TRP A 648 8.93 -2.63 1.39
N LEU A 649 7.84 -3.23 1.85
CA LEU A 649 7.65 -3.60 3.23
C LEU A 649 7.34 -5.10 3.33
N PHE A 650 8.20 -5.85 4.01
CA PHE A 650 8.07 -7.29 4.15
C PHE A 650 8.60 -7.79 5.50
N ARG A 651 7.74 -8.40 6.32
CA ARG A 651 8.07 -9.08 7.58
C ARG A 651 9.00 -8.29 8.53
N GLY A 652 8.75 -6.99 8.70
CA GLY A 652 9.56 -6.12 9.55
C GLY A 652 10.77 -5.49 8.85
N PHE A 653 11.06 -5.89 7.60
CA PHE A 653 12.03 -5.22 6.74
C PHE A 653 11.33 -4.12 5.93
N GLN A 654 11.95 -2.98 5.82
CA GLN A 654 11.52 -1.92 4.93
C GLN A 654 12.70 -1.46 4.07
N LEU A 655 12.54 -1.55 2.75
CA LEU A 655 13.43 -0.96 1.78
C LEU A 655 12.78 0.30 1.23
N ARG A 656 13.55 1.40 1.11
CA ARG A 656 13.10 2.65 0.53
C ARG A 656 14.15 3.17 -0.43
N ALA A 657 13.72 3.72 -1.56
CA ALA A 657 14.57 4.46 -2.48
C ALA A 657 13.81 5.68 -3.01
N TYR A 658 14.49 6.79 -3.20
CA TYR A 658 13.86 8.00 -3.72
C TYR A 658 14.79 8.78 -4.65
N HIS A 659 14.17 9.55 -5.53
CA HIS A 659 14.82 10.57 -6.34
C HIS A 659 13.99 11.85 -6.31
N GLY A 660 14.65 12.99 -6.12
CA GLY A 660 14.00 14.29 -6.01
C GLY A 660 14.67 15.35 -6.85
N TRP A 661 13.86 16.31 -7.29
CA TRP A 661 14.24 17.50 -8.04
C TRP A 661 13.74 18.71 -7.28
N GLY A 662 14.59 19.69 -7.06
CA GLY A 662 14.23 20.91 -6.38
C GLY A 662 14.63 22.16 -7.13
N LYS A 663 13.86 23.23 -6.92
CA LYS A 663 14.19 24.57 -7.38
C LYS A 663 13.97 25.56 -6.25
N ARG A 664 14.98 26.37 -5.95
CA ARG A 664 14.94 27.42 -4.94
C ARG A 664 15.15 28.81 -5.55
N PRO A 665 14.89 29.90 -4.82
CA PRO A 665 15.21 31.25 -5.27
C PRO A 665 16.69 31.37 -5.61
N GLU A 666 16.98 32.00 -6.72
CA GLU A 666 18.32 32.33 -7.18
C GLU A 666 18.93 33.46 -6.32
N GLY A 667 20.25 33.47 -6.15
CA GLY A 667 20.95 34.52 -5.45
C GLY A 667 22.29 34.01 -4.92
N SER A 668 23.16 34.95 -4.62
CA SER A 668 24.44 34.73 -3.94
C SER A 668 24.36 35.14 -2.49
N TYR A 669 25.06 34.45 -1.63
CA TYR A 669 25.20 34.78 -0.22
C TYR A 669 26.65 34.55 0.23
N GLY A 670 26.96 34.95 1.44
CA GLY A 670 28.32 34.88 1.94
C GLY A 670 29.05 36.23 1.89
N THR A 671 30.36 36.19 1.83
CA THR A 671 31.20 37.43 1.80
C THR A 671 31.59 37.79 0.37
N PRO A 672 31.89 39.05 0.08
CA PRO A 672 32.38 39.45 -1.24
C PRO A 672 33.64 38.69 -1.70
N LEU A 673 34.49 38.27 -0.75
CA LEU A 673 35.71 37.53 -1.03
C LEU A 673 35.49 36.04 -1.23
N ASN A 674 34.39 35.51 -0.72
CA ASN A 674 34.02 34.09 -0.85
C ASN A 674 32.48 33.95 -0.94
N PRO A 675 31.89 34.41 -2.03
CA PRO A 675 30.46 34.29 -2.21
C PRO A 675 30.10 32.82 -2.44
N GLN A 676 29.22 32.30 -1.60
CA GLN A 676 28.55 31.02 -1.87
C GLN A 676 27.37 31.29 -2.78
N GLN A 677 27.41 30.77 -3.97
CA GLN A 677 26.31 30.93 -4.93
C GLN A 677 25.36 29.78 -4.86
N VAL A 678 24.09 30.08 -4.88
CA VAL A 678 23.08 29.11 -5.35
C VAL A 678 23.39 28.84 -6.80
N PRO A 679 23.29 27.56 -7.31
CA PRO A 679 23.45 27.26 -8.71
C PRO A 679 22.64 28.22 -9.59
N GLU A 680 23.18 28.60 -10.76
CA GLU A 680 22.61 29.67 -11.61
C GLU A 680 21.10 29.60 -11.81
N ASN A 681 20.55 28.39 -11.89
CA ASN A 681 19.09 28.15 -12.04
C ASN A 681 18.38 27.83 -10.73
N GLY A 682 19.07 27.84 -9.58
CA GLY A 682 18.51 27.39 -8.31
C GLY A 682 18.09 25.91 -8.27
N ASP A 683 18.40 25.14 -9.30
CA ASP A 683 18.01 23.74 -9.44
C ASP A 683 18.97 22.83 -8.67
N PHE A 684 18.42 21.84 -8.00
CA PHE A 684 19.19 20.79 -7.34
C PHE A 684 18.50 19.42 -7.48
N ARG A 685 19.29 18.37 -7.26
CA ARG A 685 18.78 16.98 -7.25
C ARG A 685 19.20 16.27 -5.99
N ARG A 686 18.33 15.38 -5.50
CA ARG A 686 18.62 14.52 -4.35
C ARG A 686 18.19 13.09 -4.63
N TRP A 687 18.87 12.11 -4.06
CA TRP A 687 18.55 10.70 -4.15
C TRP A 687 19.02 9.97 -2.90
N GLY A 688 18.46 8.84 -2.64
CA GLY A 688 18.89 8.04 -1.50
C GLY A 688 18.11 6.74 -1.39
N GLY A 689 18.54 5.94 -0.44
CA GLY A 689 17.89 4.70 -0.10
C GLY A 689 18.23 4.27 1.31
N SER A 690 17.34 3.51 1.92
CA SER A 690 17.55 2.93 3.23
C SER A 690 16.92 1.53 3.32
N LEU A 691 17.54 0.69 4.12
CA LEU A 691 17.01 -0.58 4.57
C LEU A 691 16.85 -0.50 6.09
N SER A 692 15.65 -0.76 6.60
CA SER A 692 15.40 -0.82 8.03
C SER A 692 14.80 -2.16 8.44
N LEU A 693 15.06 -2.54 9.70
CA LEU A 693 14.54 -3.72 10.37
C LEU A 693 14.01 -3.30 11.73
N ASP A 694 12.81 -3.75 12.07
CA ASP A 694 12.26 -3.68 13.43
C ASP A 694 11.51 -4.99 13.70
N ARG A 695 12.11 -5.85 14.50
CA ARG A 695 11.62 -7.21 14.74
C ARG A 695 11.85 -7.67 16.18
N GLU A 696 10.85 -8.33 16.71
CA GLU A 696 10.97 -9.04 17.98
C GLU A 696 11.90 -10.26 17.79
N ALA A 697 13.05 -10.24 18.47
CA ALA A 697 14.05 -11.31 18.43
C ALA A 697 13.69 -12.44 19.40
N VAL A 698 13.31 -12.08 20.61
CA VAL A 698 12.72 -12.94 21.63
C VAL A 698 11.61 -12.17 22.32
N PRO A 699 10.64 -12.82 22.98
CA PRO A 699 9.51 -12.12 23.60
C PRO A 699 9.94 -10.93 24.45
N GLY A 700 9.43 -9.74 24.06
CA GLY A 700 9.72 -8.47 24.73
C GLY A 700 11.03 -7.78 24.32
N VAL A 701 11.92 -8.44 23.57
CA VAL A 701 13.19 -7.86 23.11
C VAL A 701 13.13 -7.58 21.61
N TRP A 702 13.24 -6.34 21.23
CA TRP A 702 13.19 -5.89 19.85
C TRP A 702 14.58 -5.55 19.33
N LEU A 703 14.92 -6.14 18.19
CA LEU A 703 16.10 -5.79 17.41
C LEU A 703 15.70 -4.73 16.37
N ARG A 704 16.46 -3.63 16.34
CA ARG A 704 16.28 -2.53 15.40
C ARG A 704 17.53 -2.32 14.60
N GLY A 705 17.36 -2.00 13.33
CA GLY A 705 18.48 -1.68 12.46
C GLY A 705 18.02 -0.76 11.35
N GLU A 706 18.90 0.13 10.94
CA GLU A 706 18.72 0.95 9.75
C GLU A 706 20.07 1.21 9.13
N ALA A 707 20.19 1.02 7.82
CA ALA A 707 21.36 1.42 7.07
C ALA A 707 20.88 2.15 5.80
N GLY A 708 21.58 3.21 5.44
CA GLY A 708 21.16 4.00 4.29
C GLY A 708 22.27 4.86 3.74
N TRP A 709 21.96 5.42 2.60
CA TRP A 709 22.79 6.39 1.89
C TRP A 709 21.89 7.45 1.25
N ALA A 710 22.40 8.66 1.21
CA ALA A 710 21.78 9.76 0.49
C ALA A 710 22.84 10.60 -0.18
N GLY A 711 22.49 11.27 -1.27
CA GLY A 711 23.35 12.16 -1.99
C GLY A 711 22.57 13.17 -2.80
N GLY A 712 23.28 14.15 -3.35
CA GLY A 712 22.70 15.12 -4.23
C GLY A 712 23.72 15.87 -5.05
N HIS A 713 23.18 16.66 -5.96
CA HIS A 713 23.94 17.50 -6.85
C HIS A 713 23.37 18.92 -6.84
N ALA A 714 24.27 19.91 -6.96
CA ALA A 714 23.92 21.32 -6.97
C ALA A 714 23.24 21.79 -5.66
N PHE A 715 23.56 21.16 -4.55
CA PHE A 715 23.15 21.62 -3.24
C PHE A 715 23.85 22.93 -2.88
N ASP A 716 23.11 23.80 -2.25
CA ASP A 716 23.70 24.77 -1.35
C ASP A 716 23.57 24.27 0.10
N ARG A 717 24.16 25.02 1.02
CA ARG A 717 24.20 24.67 2.43
C ARG A 717 22.81 24.43 3.04
N PHE A 718 21.81 25.23 2.67
CA PHE A 718 20.46 25.22 3.28
C PHE A 718 19.50 24.19 2.66
N LYS A 719 19.91 23.54 1.57
CA LYS A 719 19.20 22.43 0.93
C LYS A 719 20.02 21.14 0.91
N ALA A 720 21.19 21.17 1.55
CA ALA A 720 22.04 20.03 1.78
C ALA A 720 21.39 18.94 2.65
N LEU A 721 22.05 17.82 2.74
CA LEU A 721 21.70 16.76 3.70
C LEU A 721 22.26 17.17 5.07
N ASP A 722 21.39 17.48 6.01
CA ASP A 722 21.79 17.82 7.37
C ASP A 722 22.11 16.56 8.17
N VAL A 723 23.35 16.47 8.68
CA VAL A 723 23.79 15.38 9.56
C VAL A 723 24.02 15.95 10.95
N GLY A 724 23.39 15.33 11.94
CA GLY A 724 23.53 15.76 13.32
C GLY A 724 22.39 15.34 14.22
N GLY A 725 22.06 16.16 15.20
CA GLY A 725 21.06 15.91 16.21
C GLY A 725 19.62 15.94 15.71
N MET A 726 18.75 16.55 16.47
CA MET A 726 17.32 16.55 16.18
C MET A 726 16.99 17.44 14.96
N GLY A 727 16.17 16.93 14.04
CA GLY A 727 15.68 17.65 12.87
C GLY A 727 16.54 17.52 11.60
N GLY A 728 17.72 16.89 11.67
CA GLY A 728 18.56 16.64 10.50
C GLY A 728 18.03 15.52 9.59
N SER A 729 18.47 15.52 8.32
CA SER A 729 18.17 14.45 7.35
C SER A 729 18.69 13.09 7.81
N VAL A 730 19.82 13.09 8.53
CA VAL A 730 20.40 11.92 9.21
C VAL A 730 20.71 12.29 10.66
N ARG A 731 19.90 11.77 11.58
CA ARG A 731 20.11 11.94 13.01
C ARG A 731 21.27 11.06 13.49
N VAL A 732 22.16 11.63 14.31
CA VAL A 732 23.16 10.92 15.09
C VAL A 732 23.11 11.43 16.54
N ALA A 733 22.89 10.50 17.48
CA ALA A 733 22.74 10.80 18.90
C ALA A 733 23.99 11.52 19.47
N GLY A 734 23.78 12.57 20.27
CA GLY A 734 24.85 13.35 20.89
C GLY A 734 25.72 14.18 19.94
N ILE A 735 25.32 14.26 18.66
CA ILE A 735 25.84 15.24 17.71
C ILE A 735 24.86 16.40 17.63
N ARG A 736 25.33 17.66 17.72
CA ARG A 736 24.45 18.83 17.71
C ARG A 736 23.63 18.92 16.42
N ALA A 737 22.47 19.55 16.47
CA ALA A 737 21.63 19.80 15.30
C ALA A 737 22.35 20.58 14.22
N ASN A 738 22.11 20.26 12.95
CA ASN A 738 22.69 20.92 11.77
C ASN A 738 24.24 21.03 11.83
N ALA A 739 24.89 19.95 12.34
CA ALA A 739 26.34 19.96 12.52
C ALA A 739 27.09 19.94 11.20
N ILE A 740 26.61 19.19 10.22
CA ILE A 740 27.24 19.00 8.91
C ILE A 740 26.21 19.17 7.80
N ALA A 741 26.42 20.17 6.94
CA ALA A 741 25.71 20.27 5.67
C ALA A 741 26.47 19.43 4.63
N ALA A 742 25.87 18.32 4.18
CA ALA A 742 26.54 17.33 3.36
C ALA A 742 25.90 17.18 1.97
N ASP A 743 26.71 16.84 0.95
CA ASP A 743 26.23 16.45 -0.36
C ASP A 743 26.15 14.93 -0.52
N GLN A 744 26.78 14.18 0.37
CA GLN A 744 26.71 12.72 0.44
C GLN A 744 26.78 12.26 1.90
N VAL A 745 26.00 11.26 2.24
CA VAL A 745 26.02 10.62 3.55
C VAL A 745 25.74 9.13 3.40
N THR A 746 26.47 8.34 4.18
CA THR A 746 26.15 6.93 4.48
C THR A 746 25.97 6.82 5.99
N TYR A 747 25.00 6.05 6.43
CA TYR A 747 24.70 5.91 7.84
C TYR A 747 24.26 4.50 8.20
N ALA A 748 24.48 4.14 9.45
CA ALA A 748 23.98 2.91 10.04
C ALA A 748 23.55 3.15 11.47
N LYS A 749 22.47 2.49 11.86
CA LYS A 749 21.93 2.48 13.22
C LYS A 749 21.63 1.06 13.60
N THR A 750 21.96 0.67 14.81
CA THR A 750 21.57 -0.63 15.36
C THR A 750 21.21 -0.46 16.82
N GLY A 751 20.19 -1.19 17.27
CA GLY A 751 19.75 -1.02 18.63
C GLY A 751 18.91 -2.19 19.13
N LEU A 752 18.75 -2.20 20.46
CA LEU A 752 17.91 -3.13 21.19
C LEU A 752 16.92 -2.36 22.05
N ALA A 753 15.68 -2.84 22.10
CA ALA A 753 14.69 -2.31 23.02
C ALA A 753 14.10 -3.44 23.86
N PHE A 754 14.03 -3.25 25.16
CA PHE A 754 13.62 -4.29 26.12
C PHE A 754 13.01 -3.68 27.37
N PRO A 755 12.04 -4.36 28.03
CA PRO A 755 11.52 -3.94 29.31
C PRO A 755 12.58 -4.17 30.41
N THR A 756 12.78 -3.18 31.28
CA THR A 756 13.70 -3.26 32.44
C THR A 756 12.94 -3.34 33.76
N GLY A 757 11.68 -3.71 33.72
CA GLY A 757 10.80 -3.83 34.87
C GLY A 757 9.36 -3.48 34.52
N PRO A 758 8.45 -3.39 35.48
CA PRO A 758 7.04 -3.20 35.22
C PRO A 758 6.66 -1.80 34.72
N SER A 759 7.58 -0.82 34.81
CA SER A 759 7.26 0.59 34.55
C SER A 759 8.24 1.30 33.63
N LEU A 760 9.23 0.62 33.08
CA LEU A 760 10.24 1.22 32.23
C LEU A 760 10.65 0.28 31.09
N ARG A 761 10.64 0.78 29.86
CA ARG A 761 11.32 0.15 28.72
C ARG A 761 12.52 0.98 28.34
N LEU A 762 13.67 0.32 28.17
CA LEU A 762 14.88 0.94 27.67
C LEU A 762 15.10 0.56 26.20
N SER A 763 15.61 1.52 25.44
CA SER A 763 16.18 1.27 24.12
C SER A 763 17.59 1.84 24.09
N LEU A 764 18.51 1.07 23.53
CA LEU A 764 19.90 1.45 23.31
C LEU A 764 20.17 1.39 21.81
N ASP A 765 20.55 2.52 21.24
CA ASP A 765 20.79 2.67 19.79
C ASP A 765 22.23 3.17 19.56
N LEU A 766 23.03 2.41 18.84
CA LEU A 766 24.34 2.85 18.34
C LEU A 766 24.15 3.42 16.94
N GLU A 767 24.56 4.68 16.75
CA GLU A 767 24.36 5.41 15.51
C GLU A 767 25.70 5.87 14.94
N TYR A 768 25.88 5.74 13.62
CA TYR A 768 27.05 6.15 12.88
C TYR A 768 26.65 6.81 11.57
N ALA A 769 27.36 7.89 11.22
CA ALA A 769 27.25 8.51 9.90
C ALA A 769 28.62 8.92 9.38
N ARG A 770 28.81 8.76 8.07
CA ARG A 770 29.97 9.27 7.33
C ARG A 770 29.45 10.17 6.21
N SER A 771 29.87 11.43 6.20
CA SER A 771 29.31 12.44 5.31
C SER A 771 30.40 13.30 4.69
N ARG A 772 30.19 13.72 3.45
CA ARG A 772 31.04 14.69 2.76
C ARG A 772 30.46 16.09 2.94
N SER A 773 31.18 16.94 3.67
CA SER A 773 30.77 18.31 3.95
C SER A 773 30.79 19.17 2.67
N LEU A 774 29.77 19.99 2.51
CA LEU A 774 29.73 21.01 1.44
C LEU A 774 30.71 22.17 1.69
N ASP A 775 30.94 22.52 2.95
CA ASP A 775 31.70 23.71 3.31
C ASP A 775 33.19 23.60 2.94
N ASP A 776 33.81 22.45 3.17
CA ASP A 776 35.26 22.24 2.91
C ASP A 776 35.58 20.99 2.07
N ARG A 777 34.54 20.30 1.57
CA ARG A 777 34.63 19.10 0.70
C ARG A 777 35.34 17.91 1.35
N LYS A 778 35.54 17.91 2.65
CA LYS A 778 36.13 16.80 3.39
C LYS A 778 35.06 15.82 3.85
N THR A 779 35.49 14.59 4.06
CA THR A 779 34.68 13.55 4.63
C THR A 779 34.90 13.45 6.13
N TYR A 780 33.80 13.45 6.88
CA TYR A 780 33.78 13.39 8.33
C TYR A 780 32.95 12.19 8.81
N GLY A 781 33.44 11.54 9.85
CA GLY A 781 32.74 10.50 10.59
C GLY A 781 32.20 11.03 11.90
N VAL A 782 31.00 10.63 12.25
CA VAL A 782 30.39 10.92 13.55
C VAL A 782 29.68 9.68 14.08
N SER A 783 29.71 9.48 15.39
CA SER A 783 28.95 8.40 16.03
C SER A 783 28.44 8.81 17.39
N GLY A 784 27.36 8.14 17.81
CA GLY A 784 26.74 8.39 19.09
C GLY A 784 25.96 7.20 19.63
N LEU A 785 25.65 7.27 20.91
CA LEU A 785 24.82 6.34 21.65
C LEU A 785 23.52 7.03 22.03
N GLY A 786 22.41 6.53 21.53
CA GLY A 786 21.07 6.92 21.94
C GLY A 786 20.55 6.01 23.05
N ILE A 787 20.00 6.62 24.07
CA ILE A 787 19.35 5.92 25.18
C ILE A 787 17.92 6.47 25.28
N THR A 788 16.93 5.62 25.10
CA THR A 788 15.51 6.03 25.21
C THR A 788 14.85 5.26 26.34
N GLY A 789 14.20 5.99 27.25
CA GLY A 789 13.37 5.44 28.29
C GLY A 789 11.90 5.78 28.06
N ASP A 790 11.02 4.78 28.03
CA ASP A 790 9.57 4.93 27.97
C ASP A 790 8.95 4.62 29.34
N LEU A 791 8.24 5.59 29.93
CA LEU A 791 7.56 5.49 31.22
C LEU A 791 6.05 5.76 31.04
N PRO A 792 5.25 4.75 30.73
CA PRO A 792 3.82 4.91 30.59
C PRO A 792 3.12 5.09 31.94
N GLY A 793 2.11 5.95 31.99
CA GLY A 793 1.34 6.22 33.20
C GLY A 793 2.16 6.84 34.32
N PHE A 794 3.16 7.66 33.99
CA PHE A 794 3.98 8.35 34.97
C PHE A 794 3.30 9.62 35.44
N TRP A 795 3.00 9.68 36.76
CA TRP A 795 2.35 10.82 37.43
C TRP A 795 1.02 11.16 36.72
N TRP A 796 0.87 12.35 36.18
CA TRP A 796 -0.33 12.85 35.51
C TRP A 796 -0.38 12.53 34.01
N PHE A 797 0.73 12.07 33.40
CA PHE A 797 0.82 11.82 31.97
C PHE A 797 0.45 10.38 31.59
N THR A 798 -0.18 10.22 30.42
CA THR A 798 -0.44 8.90 29.82
C THR A 798 0.85 8.21 29.44
N ALA A 799 1.82 8.98 28.93
CA ALA A 799 3.14 8.49 28.60
C ALA A 799 4.19 9.59 28.78
N VAL A 800 5.36 9.19 29.24
CA VAL A 800 6.58 10.00 29.27
C VAL A 800 7.66 9.26 28.53
N ARG A 801 8.35 9.96 27.62
CA ARG A 801 9.53 9.44 26.93
C ARG A 801 10.71 10.35 27.19
N VAL A 802 11.81 9.77 27.58
CA VAL A 802 13.10 10.44 27.72
C VAL A 802 14.04 9.87 26.66
N ASP A 803 14.60 10.71 25.84
CA ASP A 803 15.61 10.35 24.84
C ASP A 803 16.87 11.14 25.15
N LEU A 804 17.98 10.45 25.32
CA LEU A 804 19.28 11.00 25.61
C LEU A 804 20.28 10.50 24.56
N GLY A 805 20.92 11.41 23.88
CA GLY A 805 21.99 11.12 22.94
C GLY A 805 23.36 11.56 23.51
N VAL A 806 24.34 10.69 23.44
CA VAL A 806 25.73 10.97 23.84
C VAL A 806 26.64 10.77 22.63
N GLY A 807 27.34 11.81 22.22
CA GLY A 807 28.31 11.75 21.12
C GLY A 807 29.54 10.94 21.52
N LEU A 808 29.81 9.85 20.81
CA LEU A 808 30.96 8.98 21.07
C LEU A 808 32.20 9.48 20.32
N HIS A 809 32.04 9.74 19.02
CA HIS A 809 33.14 10.19 18.16
C HIS A 809 32.67 11.28 17.19
N SER A 810 33.60 12.17 16.86
CA SER A 810 33.42 13.16 15.80
C SER A 810 34.78 13.62 15.28
N ASP A 811 34.95 13.61 13.96
CA ASP A 811 36.09 14.21 13.28
C ASP A 811 36.04 15.74 13.25
N ILE A 812 34.91 16.34 13.66
CA ILE A 812 34.71 17.81 13.69
C ILE A 812 34.72 18.27 15.13
N ALA A 813 35.56 19.24 15.41
CA ALA A 813 35.63 19.84 16.72
C ALA A 813 34.37 20.65 17.06
N GLY A 814 33.91 20.56 18.31
CA GLY A 814 32.78 21.34 18.83
C GLY A 814 31.37 20.85 18.42
N VAL A 815 31.24 19.71 17.72
CA VAL A 815 29.91 19.18 17.37
C VAL A 815 29.44 18.02 18.28
N LYS A 816 30.37 17.39 18.98
CA LYS A 816 30.09 16.31 19.93
C LYS A 816 29.61 16.88 21.27
N GLY A 817 28.58 16.27 21.82
CA GLY A 817 28.00 16.68 23.09
C GLY A 817 26.93 15.73 23.59
N VAL A 818 25.96 16.30 24.27
CA VAL A 818 24.76 15.63 24.74
C VAL A 818 23.59 16.37 24.16
N ASN A 819 22.64 15.61 23.59
CA ASN A 819 21.36 16.11 23.14
C ASN A 819 20.23 15.14 23.52
N GLY A 820 19.00 15.56 23.39
CA GLY A 820 17.87 14.69 23.67
C GLY A 820 16.56 15.46 23.86
N TYR A 821 15.57 14.73 24.34
CA TYR A 821 14.30 15.35 24.69
C TYR A 821 13.57 14.57 25.77
N VAL A 822 12.67 15.27 26.45
CA VAL A 822 11.64 14.69 27.29
C VAL A 822 10.30 15.00 26.64
N ALA A 823 9.56 13.96 26.22
CA ALA A 823 8.23 14.09 25.65
C ALA A 823 7.18 13.63 26.65
N LEU A 824 6.11 14.39 26.76
CA LEU A 824 5.01 14.21 27.69
C LEU A 824 3.72 14.13 26.87
N LEU A 825 2.87 13.14 27.13
CA LEU A 825 1.59 12.96 26.47
C LEU A 825 0.48 12.70 27.49
N ARG A 826 -0.61 13.44 27.38
CA ARG A 826 -1.85 13.20 28.11
C ARG A 826 -3.00 13.08 27.11
N VAL A 827 -3.59 11.89 27.00
CA VAL A 827 -4.76 11.62 26.17
C VAL A 827 -6.02 11.84 26.99
N PHE A 828 -7.10 12.42 26.38
CA PHE A 828 -8.37 12.70 26.99
C PHE A 828 -9.50 11.93 26.31
#